data_f9d1ac4610c650e944d669dcf88e415b
#
_entry.id   f9d1ac4610c650e944d669dcf88e415b
#
_cell.length_a   1.000
_cell.length_b   1.000
_cell.length_c   1.000
_cell.angle_alpha   90.00
_cell.angle_beta   90.00
_cell.angle_gamma   90.00
#
_symmetry.space_group_name_H-M   'P 1'
#
loop_
_entity.id
_entity.type
_entity.pdbx_description
1 polymer ?
#
loop_
_entity_poly.entity_id
_entity_poly.type
_entity_poly.pdbx_seq_one_letter_code
_entity_poly.pdbx_strand_id
1 'polypeptide(L)'
;MNPTPGPSPSVSASPGPSPARRSPVRKGVATVCLSGLLEDKLRAAASAGFHGVEIFENDLVVSAMPPEDVRSLCADLGLTVDLYQPFRDFEALPEELHAAALRRAERKFDLMERLGADTLLVCSTLSPYAVDDDALAAQQLRALAERACERGIRIAYEALAWGRFVNRWEHSWQIVRRADHPALGLCLDSFHVLSRDPAPTGIDTVDEGKLFFLQLADAPRLDMDVLQWSRHHRLFPGQGSFDLPGFLAQVLAAGYEGPLSLEVFNDVFRQTDPGPAALDAMRSLVALEEAVREYGRREQAEGQQREQGQPEQEGLGGQRPEERHEKGARQPNEPVRGGGWRLHPAAPPPAPALLGHAFVELAVDGVSAPEVTAALTALGFQRTGIHRSKPVELWQQGGSDVVLNREAGRVGREAGEVSGAEEHGETETGRAEVVALAVESLDPEQSARRAEALLATPLPRRRGPGEAELTAVAAPDGTQLFFCPGGGASGPDWRADFEPTGAGPGGEAGPGRGTESGSESRSRPGSESRSGPGSGPGDLGRTGDLGRIDHVALAQPNDQFTGSLTFYQSVLDLRERDFAEYAAPFGLVRSRTVGNESGELRIAMHGALLRRGRWAPSVPDPEHIAFATGDVFAAARRARERGLEILPVTGNYYDDLDARYAPAPRLLSDMRELNILYDRDEHGEFFHFCTGILGSRVFFEVVQRVGGYRGDGAVNAPVRMAAHRQARARGRAPANRPRRGAG
;
A
#
# COMPACT_ATOMS: atom_id res chain seq x y z
N MET A 1 -45.50 -49.61 -57.32
CA MET A 1 -44.94 -49.54 -56.01
C MET A 1 -43.76 -48.53 -56.09
N ASN A 2 -43.98 -47.30 -55.72
CA ASN A 2 -42.96 -46.28 -55.69
C ASN A 2 -42.24 -46.30 -54.31
N PRO A 3 -40.89 -46.18 -54.27
CA PRO A 3 -40.18 -46.11 -53.00
C PRO A 3 -40.22 -44.67 -52.44
N THR A 4 -40.47 -44.55 -51.14
CA THR A 4 -40.43 -43.34 -50.29
C THR A 4 -39.05 -42.77 -50.26
N PRO A 5 -38.87 -41.38 -50.26
CA PRO A 5 -37.58 -40.73 -50.08
C PRO A 5 -37.19 -40.75 -48.63
N GLY A 6 -35.91 -41.11 -48.36
CA GLY A 6 -35.28 -41.05 -47.05
C GLY A 6 -34.94 -39.61 -46.61
N PRO A 7 -34.70 -39.35 -45.30
CA PRO A 7 -34.51 -38.02 -44.76
C PRO A 7 -33.13 -37.45 -45.16
N SER A 8 -33.15 -36.16 -45.56
CA SER A 8 -31.95 -35.35 -45.85
C SER A 8 -31.04 -35.18 -44.64
N PRO A 9 -29.71 -35.14 -44.81
CA PRO A 9 -28.80 -34.88 -43.70
C PRO A 9 -28.90 -33.47 -43.21
N SER A 10 -29.01 -33.33 -41.91
CA SER A 10 -28.96 -32.03 -41.20
C SER A 10 -27.59 -31.36 -41.39
N VAL A 11 -27.60 -30.17 -41.96
CA VAL A 11 -26.43 -29.31 -42.06
C VAL A 11 -26.09 -28.84 -40.63
N SER A 12 -24.96 -29.31 -40.12
CA SER A 12 -24.38 -28.81 -38.87
C SER A 12 -23.94 -27.36 -39.09
N ALA A 13 -24.55 -26.44 -38.36
CA ALA A 13 -24.12 -25.04 -38.31
C ALA A 13 -22.67 -24.98 -37.81
N SER A 14 -21.79 -24.43 -38.61
CA SER A 14 -20.41 -24.10 -38.19
C SER A 14 -20.47 -23.14 -36.98
N PRO A 15 -19.65 -23.34 -35.95
CA PRO A 15 -19.55 -22.39 -34.88
C PRO A 15 -19.08 -21.04 -35.46
N GLY A 16 -19.83 -19.97 -35.16
CA GLY A 16 -19.47 -18.63 -35.52
C GLY A 16 -18.07 -18.26 -35.00
N PRO A 17 -17.38 -17.29 -35.63
CA PRO A 17 -16.04 -16.92 -35.21
C PRO A 17 -16.05 -16.58 -33.73
N SER A 18 -15.17 -17.26 -32.97
CA SER A 18 -14.91 -16.98 -31.56
C SER A 18 -14.56 -15.49 -31.44
N PRO A 19 -15.12 -14.73 -30.48
CA PRO A 19 -14.74 -13.32 -30.33
C PRO A 19 -13.23 -13.24 -30.18
N ALA A 20 -12.57 -12.49 -31.07
CA ALA A 20 -11.14 -12.28 -31.04
C ALA A 20 -10.77 -11.83 -29.64
N ARG A 21 -9.83 -12.53 -29.01
CA ARG A 21 -9.28 -12.11 -27.70
C ARG A 21 -8.71 -10.71 -27.89
N ARG A 22 -9.39 -9.72 -27.33
CA ARG A 22 -8.91 -8.34 -27.34
C ARG A 22 -7.61 -8.27 -26.51
N SER A 23 -6.61 -7.53 -27.01
CA SER A 23 -5.35 -7.31 -26.29
C SER A 23 -5.60 -6.62 -24.96
N PRO A 24 -4.84 -6.95 -23.89
CA PRO A 24 -4.95 -6.29 -22.60
C PRO A 24 -4.65 -4.79 -22.72
N VAL A 25 -5.22 -3.98 -21.82
CA VAL A 25 -4.95 -2.54 -21.74
C VAL A 25 -3.46 -2.33 -21.48
N ARG A 26 -2.84 -1.43 -22.26
CA ARG A 26 -1.46 -1.05 -22.08
C ARG A 26 -1.31 -0.17 -20.84
N LYS A 27 -0.15 -0.24 -20.20
CA LYS A 27 0.20 0.59 -19.03
C LYS A 27 1.30 1.55 -19.41
N GLY A 28 1.11 2.83 -19.10
CA GLY A 28 2.04 3.91 -19.37
C GLY A 28 2.46 4.65 -18.08
N VAL A 29 3.55 5.40 -18.17
CA VAL A 29 4.01 6.28 -17.10
C VAL A 29 4.64 7.53 -17.71
N ALA A 30 4.28 8.70 -17.17
CA ALA A 30 4.93 9.94 -17.53
C ALA A 30 6.33 10.03 -16.89
N THR A 31 7.33 10.44 -17.65
CA THR A 31 8.71 10.55 -17.15
C THR A 31 8.83 11.52 -15.96
N VAL A 32 7.87 12.43 -15.78
CA VAL A 32 7.80 13.32 -14.62
C VAL A 32 7.56 12.61 -13.29
N CYS A 33 7.00 11.40 -13.31
CA CYS A 33 6.77 10.59 -12.11
C CYS A 33 8.07 10.10 -11.46
N LEU A 34 9.15 10.04 -12.23
CA LEU A 34 10.40 9.39 -11.83
C LEU A 34 11.53 10.41 -11.68
N SER A 35 12.50 10.09 -10.84
CA SER A 35 13.75 10.85 -10.68
C SER A 35 14.80 10.42 -11.68
N GLY A 36 15.94 11.11 -11.72
CA GLY A 36 17.08 10.78 -12.57
C GLY A 36 17.04 11.44 -13.95
N LEU A 37 18.01 11.10 -14.79
CA LEU A 37 18.06 11.54 -16.19
C LEU A 37 17.04 10.76 -17.02
N LEU A 38 16.71 11.27 -18.21
CA LEU A 38 15.71 10.63 -19.07
C LEU A 38 16.03 9.14 -19.34
N GLU A 39 17.29 8.81 -19.58
CA GLU A 39 17.72 7.42 -19.77
C GLU A 39 17.43 6.53 -18.56
N ASP A 40 17.71 7.02 -17.34
CA ASP A 40 17.46 6.26 -16.10
C ASP A 40 15.96 5.97 -15.94
N LYS A 41 15.11 6.98 -16.21
CA LYS A 41 13.66 6.88 -16.16
C LYS A 41 13.10 5.87 -17.16
N LEU A 42 13.60 5.88 -18.40
CA LEU A 42 13.19 4.93 -19.45
C LEU A 42 13.56 3.49 -19.08
N ARG A 43 14.77 3.28 -18.56
CA ARG A 43 15.23 1.95 -18.11
C ARG A 43 14.40 1.46 -16.91
N ALA A 44 14.11 2.34 -15.94
CA ALA A 44 13.29 2.01 -14.79
C ALA A 44 11.86 1.64 -15.20
N ALA A 45 11.24 2.41 -16.10
CA ALA A 45 9.91 2.14 -16.63
C ALA A 45 9.86 0.77 -17.34
N ALA A 46 10.82 0.49 -18.21
CA ALA A 46 10.90 -0.80 -18.91
C ALA A 46 11.11 -1.98 -17.94
N SER A 47 12.00 -1.83 -16.96
CA SER A 47 12.27 -2.86 -15.95
C SER A 47 11.06 -3.17 -15.07
N ALA A 48 10.21 -2.17 -14.79
CA ALA A 48 8.95 -2.34 -14.06
C ALA A 48 7.83 -2.95 -14.92
N GLY A 49 8.03 -3.13 -16.22
CA GLY A 49 7.06 -3.75 -17.13
C GLY A 49 6.06 -2.78 -17.76
N PHE A 50 6.33 -1.48 -17.80
CA PHE A 50 5.52 -0.53 -18.57
C PHE A 50 5.63 -0.81 -20.07
N HIS A 51 4.57 -0.50 -20.82
CA HIS A 51 4.48 -0.69 -22.26
C HIS A 51 4.77 0.60 -23.03
N GLY A 52 4.65 1.75 -22.37
CA GLY A 52 4.87 3.05 -22.99
C GLY A 52 5.16 4.13 -21.98
N VAL A 53 5.57 5.28 -22.49
CA VAL A 53 5.92 6.45 -21.70
C VAL A 53 5.32 7.72 -22.28
N GLU A 54 5.01 8.66 -21.39
CA GLU A 54 4.78 10.05 -21.77
C GLU A 54 6.08 10.82 -21.57
N ILE A 55 6.56 11.47 -22.63
CA ILE A 55 7.78 12.27 -22.53
C ILE A 55 7.43 13.69 -22.07
N PHE A 56 7.86 13.99 -20.83
CA PHE A 56 7.77 15.34 -20.30
C PHE A 56 8.82 16.23 -20.95
N GLU A 57 8.39 17.37 -21.53
CA GLU A 57 9.25 18.25 -22.32
C GLU A 57 10.57 18.61 -21.63
N ASN A 58 10.53 18.97 -20.33
CA ASN A 58 11.73 19.35 -19.61
C ASN A 58 12.77 18.21 -19.50
N ASP A 59 12.31 16.96 -19.41
CA ASP A 59 13.23 15.81 -19.36
C ASP A 59 13.96 15.62 -20.68
N LEU A 60 13.29 15.89 -21.80
CA LEU A 60 13.94 15.88 -23.12
C LEU A 60 14.86 17.09 -23.32
N VAL A 61 14.47 18.27 -22.89
CA VAL A 61 15.26 19.51 -23.02
C VAL A 61 16.60 19.42 -22.28
N VAL A 62 16.60 18.79 -21.11
CA VAL A 62 17.84 18.61 -20.32
C VAL A 62 18.64 17.34 -20.69
N SER A 63 18.08 16.49 -21.55
CA SER A 63 18.74 15.26 -22.00
C SER A 63 19.90 15.57 -22.94
N ALA A 64 20.98 14.81 -22.82
CA ALA A 64 22.07 14.84 -23.78
C ALA A 64 21.76 14.03 -25.06
N MET A 65 20.72 13.17 -25.03
CA MET A 65 20.29 12.38 -26.17
C MET A 65 19.41 13.21 -27.12
N PRO A 66 19.71 13.21 -28.43
CA PRO A 66 18.78 13.79 -29.40
C PRO A 66 17.48 12.95 -29.47
N PRO A 67 16.37 13.51 -29.98
CA PRO A 67 15.06 12.83 -30.01
C PRO A 67 15.10 11.47 -30.70
N GLU A 68 15.89 11.29 -31.74
CA GLU A 68 16.04 10.04 -32.47
C GLU A 68 16.68 8.95 -31.61
N ASP A 69 17.65 9.30 -30.76
CA ASP A 69 18.31 8.37 -29.86
C ASP A 69 17.37 7.97 -28.72
N VAL A 70 16.54 8.92 -28.22
CA VAL A 70 15.47 8.62 -27.26
C VAL A 70 14.46 7.62 -27.85
N ARG A 71 14.02 7.87 -29.10
CA ARG A 71 13.15 6.95 -29.85
C ARG A 71 13.77 5.56 -29.96
N SER A 72 15.04 5.50 -30.35
CA SER A 72 15.77 4.22 -30.51
C SER A 72 15.88 3.49 -29.17
N LEU A 73 16.24 4.19 -28.10
CA LEU A 73 16.30 3.61 -26.76
C LEU A 73 14.94 3.08 -26.29
N CYS A 74 13.85 3.83 -26.50
CA CYS A 74 12.51 3.34 -26.20
C CYS A 74 12.21 2.04 -26.95
N ALA A 75 12.51 1.99 -28.25
CA ALA A 75 12.30 0.79 -29.07
C ALA A 75 13.13 -0.40 -28.57
N ASP A 76 14.40 -0.20 -28.24
CA ASP A 76 15.29 -1.23 -27.70
C ASP A 76 14.80 -1.77 -26.34
N LEU A 77 14.14 -0.91 -25.54
CA LEU A 77 13.56 -1.26 -24.26
C LEU A 77 12.14 -1.83 -24.37
N GLY A 78 11.56 -1.90 -25.57
CA GLY A 78 10.18 -2.34 -25.78
C GLY A 78 9.10 -1.32 -25.35
N LEU A 79 9.48 -0.05 -25.19
CA LEU A 79 8.59 1.05 -24.84
C LEU A 79 8.10 1.78 -26.11
N THR A 80 6.86 2.25 -26.08
CA THR A 80 6.35 3.23 -27.06
C THR A 80 6.35 4.62 -26.46
N VAL A 81 6.51 5.66 -27.28
CA VAL A 81 6.28 7.04 -26.86
C VAL A 81 4.82 7.36 -27.12
N ASP A 82 3.99 7.31 -26.08
CA ASP A 82 2.53 7.38 -26.19
C ASP A 82 2.02 8.83 -26.24
N LEU A 83 2.76 9.77 -25.64
CA LEU A 83 2.37 11.17 -25.54
C LEU A 83 3.62 12.06 -25.39
N TYR A 84 3.60 13.22 -26.02
CA TYR A 84 4.52 14.31 -25.75
C TYR A 84 3.81 15.45 -25.01
N GLN A 85 4.38 15.96 -23.92
CA GLN A 85 3.70 16.87 -23.00
C GLN A 85 4.64 17.83 -22.26
N PRO A 86 4.08 18.99 -21.80
CA PRO A 86 2.81 19.62 -22.15
C PRO A 86 2.99 20.71 -23.20
N PHE A 87 1.96 20.97 -24.00
CA PHE A 87 1.87 22.18 -24.83
C PHE A 87 0.86 23.14 -24.21
N ARG A 88 1.28 24.35 -23.89
CA ARG A 88 0.50 25.32 -23.09
C ARG A 88 0.27 26.62 -23.81
N ASP A 89 -0.75 27.38 -23.35
CA ASP A 89 -1.08 28.73 -23.79
C ASP A 89 -1.25 28.79 -25.29
N PHE A 90 -2.25 28.06 -25.80
CA PHE A 90 -2.51 27.97 -27.22
C PHE A 90 -3.84 28.59 -27.66
N GLU A 91 -4.95 28.26 -26.95
CA GLU A 91 -6.29 28.59 -27.35
C GLU A 91 -6.80 29.94 -26.78
N ALA A 92 -7.85 30.48 -27.40
CA ALA A 92 -8.52 31.72 -27.03
C ALA A 92 -7.59 32.94 -27.02
N LEU A 93 -6.55 32.95 -27.84
CA LEU A 93 -5.57 34.02 -27.93
C LEU A 93 -5.91 35.06 -29.01
N PRO A 94 -5.52 36.33 -28.82
CA PRO A 94 -5.51 37.32 -29.89
C PRO A 94 -4.69 36.83 -31.10
N GLU A 95 -5.05 37.30 -32.31
CA GLU A 95 -4.53 36.80 -33.59
C GLU A 95 -3.00 36.73 -33.66
N GLU A 96 -2.30 37.78 -33.22
CA GLU A 96 -0.81 37.79 -33.25
C GLU A 96 -0.17 36.75 -32.34
N LEU A 97 -0.71 36.56 -31.14
CA LEU A 97 -0.24 35.58 -30.19
C LEU A 97 -0.60 34.17 -30.64
N HIS A 98 -1.79 33.97 -31.21
CA HIS A 98 -2.18 32.69 -31.78
C HIS A 98 -1.29 32.32 -32.99
N ALA A 99 -0.95 33.24 -33.87
CA ALA A 99 -0.01 32.99 -34.95
C ALA A 99 1.38 32.59 -34.45
N ALA A 100 1.85 33.18 -33.33
CA ALA A 100 3.09 32.79 -32.71
C ALA A 100 2.99 31.38 -32.05
N ALA A 101 1.85 31.06 -31.42
CA ALA A 101 1.59 29.75 -30.84
C ALA A 101 1.52 28.63 -31.90
N LEU A 102 0.93 28.92 -33.07
CA LEU A 102 0.93 28.00 -34.23
C LEU A 102 2.36 27.71 -34.72
N ARG A 103 3.21 28.76 -34.88
CA ARG A 103 4.63 28.52 -35.26
C ARG A 103 5.37 27.68 -34.23
N ARG A 104 5.07 27.86 -32.95
CA ARG A 104 5.63 27.00 -31.85
C ARG A 104 5.15 25.58 -31.98
N ALA A 105 3.86 25.35 -32.28
CA ALA A 105 3.28 24.03 -32.50
C ALA A 105 3.97 23.28 -33.65
N GLU A 106 4.19 23.94 -34.80
CA GLU A 106 4.88 23.33 -35.93
C GLU A 106 6.28 22.80 -35.52
N ARG A 107 7.03 23.57 -34.72
CA ARG A 107 8.32 23.11 -34.20
C ARG A 107 8.21 21.93 -33.26
N LYS A 108 7.11 21.84 -32.49
CA LYS A 108 6.86 20.69 -31.66
C LYS A 108 6.48 19.45 -32.49
N PHE A 109 5.76 19.63 -33.57
CA PHE A 109 5.46 18.54 -34.50
C PHE A 109 6.74 18.00 -35.16
N ASP A 110 7.67 18.88 -35.63
CA ASP A 110 8.97 18.46 -36.13
C ASP A 110 9.75 17.62 -35.09
N LEU A 111 9.68 18.02 -33.82
CA LEU A 111 10.32 17.29 -32.71
C LEU A 111 9.65 15.93 -32.47
N MET A 112 8.31 15.89 -32.46
CA MET A 112 7.52 14.69 -32.24
C MET A 112 7.74 13.63 -33.32
N GLU A 113 7.84 14.03 -34.58
CA GLU A 113 8.18 13.11 -35.69
C GLU A 113 9.54 12.41 -35.46
N ARG A 114 10.53 13.16 -35.01
CA ARG A 114 11.86 12.64 -34.67
C ARG A 114 11.82 11.70 -33.47
N LEU A 115 11.03 12.08 -32.46
CA LEU A 115 10.83 11.31 -31.23
C LEU A 115 9.95 10.06 -31.45
N GLY A 116 9.12 10.05 -32.49
CA GLY A 116 8.17 8.99 -32.78
C GLY A 116 6.89 9.06 -31.93
N ALA A 117 6.53 10.24 -31.42
CA ALA A 117 5.29 10.49 -30.71
C ALA A 117 4.19 10.93 -31.68
N ASP A 118 2.99 10.37 -31.56
CA ASP A 118 1.84 10.68 -32.39
C ASP A 118 0.74 11.48 -31.68
N THR A 119 0.87 11.75 -30.40
CA THR A 119 -0.13 12.46 -29.60
C THR A 119 0.51 13.59 -28.79
N LEU A 120 -0.03 14.82 -28.94
CA LEU A 120 0.38 16.00 -28.19
C LEU A 120 -0.65 16.35 -27.13
N LEU A 121 -0.21 16.49 -25.86
CA LEU A 121 -1.04 17.05 -24.81
C LEU A 121 -1.09 18.57 -24.91
N VAL A 122 -2.28 19.12 -25.08
CA VAL A 122 -2.55 20.56 -25.05
C VAL A 122 -3.35 20.89 -23.80
N CYS A 123 -2.72 21.61 -22.87
CA CYS A 123 -3.37 22.02 -21.63
C CYS A 123 -4.14 23.34 -21.85
N SER A 124 -5.28 23.48 -21.17
CA SER A 124 -6.07 24.72 -21.18
C SER A 124 -5.22 25.92 -20.74
N THR A 125 -5.49 27.06 -21.39
CA THR A 125 -4.64 28.25 -21.28
C THR A 125 -4.61 28.87 -19.88
N LEU A 126 -3.44 29.37 -19.51
CA LEU A 126 -3.21 30.25 -18.35
C LEU A 126 -2.83 31.68 -18.79
N SER A 127 -2.72 31.90 -20.08
CA SER A 127 -2.28 33.18 -20.64
C SER A 127 -3.12 34.35 -20.13
N PRO A 128 -2.51 35.43 -19.62
CA PRO A 128 -3.24 36.61 -19.18
C PRO A 128 -3.90 37.34 -20.38
N TYR A 129 -3.51 37.02 -21.61
CA TYR A 129 -4.02 37.61 -22.82
C TYR A 129 -5.18 36.81 -23.44
N ALA A 130 -5.48 35.61 -22.90
CA ALA A 130 -6.58 34.81 -23.39
C ALA A 130 -7.93 35.49 -23.12
N VAL A 131 -8.87 35.29 -24.02
CA VAL A 131 -10.24 35.84 -23.97
C VAL A 131 -11.20 34.73 -23.57
N ASP A 132 -12.24 35.05 -22.80
CA ASP A 132 -13.32 34.15 -22.46
C ASP A 132 -14.29 33.98 -23.65
N ASP A 133 -13.89 33.16 -24.61
CA ASP A 133 -14.63 32.91 -25.84
C ASP A 133 -14.43 31.45 -26.33
N ASP A 134 -15.40 30.60 -26.06
CA ASP A 134 -15.42 29.20 -26.48
C ASP A 134 -15.42 29.01 -28.00
N ALA A 135 -16.00 29.96 -28.74
CA ALA A 135 -16.00 29.88 -30.21
C ALA A 135 -14.60 30.10 -30.76
N LEU A 136 -13.89 31.08 -30.22
CA LEU A 136 -12.51 31.37 -30.59
C LEU A 136 -11.60 30.20 -30.17
N ALA A 137 -11.76 29.67 -28.95
CA ALA A 137 -11.01 28.51 -28.46
C ALA A 137 -11.20 27.30 -29.38
N ALA A 138 -12.44 26.97 -29.72
CA ALA A 138 -12.76 25.86 -30.63
C ALA A 138 -12.18 26.06 -32.03
N GLN A 139 -12.29 27.27 -32.57
CA GLN A 139 -11.72 27.63 -33.90
C GLN A 139 -10.19 27.43 -33.90
N GLN A 140 -9.50 27.92 -32.87
CA GLN A 140 -8.04 27.84 -32.77
C GLN A 140 -7.55 26.41 -32.57
N LEU A 141 -8.21 25.65 -31.70
CA LEU A 141 -7.91 24.20 -31.48
C LEU A 141 -8.19 23.41 -32.78
N ARG A 142 -9.24 23.71 -33.51
CA ARG A 142 -9.50 23.12 -34.82
C ARG A 142 -8.36 23.39 -35.81
N ALA A 143 -7.88 24.64 -35.91
CA ALA A 143 -6.75 24.98 -36.76
C ALA A 143 -5.45 24.26 -36.39
N LEU A 144 -5.22 24.03 -35.09
CA LEU A 144 -4.12 23.21 -34.61
C LEU A 144 -4.29 21.76 -35.04
N ALA A 145 -5.48 21.19 -34.85
CA ALA A 145 -5.79 19.81 -35.18
C ALA A 145 -5.70 19.50 -36.67
N GLU A 146 -6.08 20.45 -37.53
CA GLU A 146 -5.92 20.37 -38.99
C GLU A 146 -4.44 20.21 -39.36
N ARG A 147 -3.55 21.04 -38.81
CA ARG A 147 -2.09 20.95 -39.05
C ARG A 147 -1.47 19.70 -38.46
N ALA A 148 -1.90 19.30 -37.28
CA ALA A 148 -1.45 18.04 -36.62
C ALA A 148 -1.86 16.83 -37.47
N CYS A 149 -3.09 16.81 -38.00
CA CYS A 149 -3.61 15.74 -38.84
C CYS A 149 -2.81 15.51 -40.12
N GLU A 150 -2.33 16.60 -40.75
CA GLU A 150 -1.46 16.52 -41.95
C GLU A 150 -0.14 15.76 -41.68
N ARG A 151 0.26 15.69 -40.42
CA ARG A 151 1.47 14.98 -39.94
C ARG A 151 1.19 13.67 -39.21
N GLY A 152 -0.07 13.22 -39.21
CA GLY A 152 -0.47 12.01 -38.47
C GLY A 152 -0.43 12.16 -36.96
N ILE A 153 -0.45 13.41 -36.45
CA ILE A 153 -0.45 13.75 -35.02
C ILE A 153 -1.88 14.03 -34.55
N ARG A 154 -2.19 13.61 -33.33
CA ARG A 154 -3.46 13.87 -32.63
C ARG A 154 -3.26 14.88 -31.52
N ILE A 155 -4.28 15.67 -31.24
CA ILE A 155 -4.31 16.66 -30.17
C ILE A 155 -5.23 16.15 -29.05
N ALA A 156 -4.67 15.89 -27.89
CA ALA A 156 -5.39 15.56 -26.68
C ALA A 156 -5.53 16.83 -25.80
N TYR A 157 -6.74 17.39 -25.74
CA TYR A 157 -7.00 18.64 -25.02
C TYR A 157 -7.43 18.37 -23.59
N GLU A 158 -6.73 19.00 -22.63
CA GLU A 158 -6.90 18.81 -21.19
C GLU A 158 -7.38 20.08 -20.50
N ALA A 159 -8.38 19.97 -19.64
CA ALA A 159 -8.77 21.04 -18.72
C ALA A 159 -7.93 20.99 -17.45
N LEU A 160 -6.97 21.88 -17.28
CA LEU A 160 -6.25 22.04 -16.03
C LEU A 160 -7.19 22.51 -14.91
N ALA A 161 -7.17 21.92 -13.73
CA ALA A 161 -8.01 22.32 -12.59
C ALA A 161 -7.84 23.80 -12.19
N TRP A 162 -6.75 24.45 -12.56
CA TRP A 162 -6.47 25.88 -12.39
C TRP A 162 -6.50 26.66 -13.72
N GLY A 163 -7.03 26.07 -14.80
CA GLY A 163 -7.20 26.73 -16.09
C GLY A 163 -7.94 28.05 -15.96
N ARG A 164 -7.53 29.04 -16.76
CA ARG A 164 -8.06 30.40 -16.64
C ARG A 164 -9.59 30.48 -16.87
N PHE A 165 -10.09 29.85 -17.93
CA PHE A 165 -11.50 29.78 -18.26
C PHE A 165 -11.97 28.32 -18.30
N VAL A 166 -11.19 27.43 -18.90
CA VAL A 166 -11.48 26.01 -19.03
C VAL A 166 -10.76 25.25 -17.89
N ASN A 167 -11.50 24.88 -16.85
CA ASN A 167 -10.96 24.24 -15.67
C ASN A 167 -11.82 23.05 -15.17
N ARG A 168 -12.73 22.57 -16.03
CA ARG A 168 -13.55 21.39 -15.85
C ARG A 168 -13.57 20.57 -17.13
N TRP A 169 -13.58 19.27 -17.02
CA TRP A 169 -13.56 18.37 -18.17
C TRP A 169 -14.80 18.53 -19.06
N GLU A 170 -15.97 18.85 -18.50
CA GLU A 170 -17.20 19.08 -19.26
C GLU A 170 -17.06 20.29 -20.20
N HIS A 171 -16.36 21.33 -19.75
CA HIS A 171 -16.11 22.52 -20.56
C HIS A 171 -15.12 22.22 -21.70
N SER A 172 -14.01 21.51 -21.42
CA SER A 172 -13.10 21.09 -22.51
C SER A 172 -13.82 20.18 -23.51
N TRP A 173 -14.73 19.30 -23.05
CA TRP A 173 -15.54 18.48 -23.94
C TRP A 173 -16.46 19.30 -24.84
N GLN A 174 -17.12 20.33 -24.32
CA GLN A 174 -17.95 21.22 -25.11
C GLN A 174 -17.16 21.94 -26.24
N ILE A 175 -15.93 22.37 -25.91
CA ILE A 175 -15.03 23.02 -26.89
C ILE A 175 -14.57 22.01 -27.95
N VAL A 176 -14.18 20.79 -27.57
CA VAL A 176 -13.78 19.70 -28.49
C VAL A 176 -14.94 19.36 -29.45
N ARG A 177 -16.15 19.20 -28.92
CA ARG A 177 -17.36 18.98 -29.74
C ARG A 177 -17.63 20.13 -30.72
N ARG A 178 -17.47 21.39 -30.27
CA ARG A 178 -17.67 22.57 -31.11
C ARG A 178 -16.62 22.69 -32.21
N ALA A 179 -15.38 22.31 -31.91
CA ALA A 179 -14.29 22.29 -32.89
C ALA A 179 -14.50 21.23 -33.97
N ASP A 180 -15.14 20.12 -33.65
CA ASP A 180 -15.56 19.02 -34.53
C ASP A 180 -14.47 18.60 -35.52
N HIS A 181 -13.33 18.11 -35.03
CA HIS A 181 -12.22 17.66 -35.86
C HIS A 181 -11.76 16.25 -35.43
N PRO A 182 -11.50 15.29 -36.34
CA PRO A 182 -11.15 13.91 -35.99
C PRO A 182 -9.82 13.79 -35.24
N ALA A 183 -8.86 14.67 -35.48
CA ALA A 183 -7.56 14.67 -34.79
C ALA A 183 -7.57 15.50 -33.49
N LEU A 184 -8.75 15.95 -33.01
CA LEU A 184 -8.92 16.60 -31.71
C LEU A 184 -9.82 15.75 -30.81
N GLY A 185 -9.34 15.45 -29.63
CA GLY A 185 -10.06 14.72 -28.58
C GLY A 185 -9.67 15.20 -27.21
N LEU A 186 -10.16 14.49 -26.18
CA LEU A 186 -9.88 14.80 -24.77
C LEU A 186 -8.66 14.05 -24.26
N CYS A 187 -7.91 14.68 -23.38
CA CYS A 187 -7.18 14.04 -22.29
C CYS A 187 -7.96 14.22 -20.99
N LEU A 188 -8.22 13.15 -20.27
CA LEU A 188 -8.74 13.21 -18.92
C LEU A 188 -7.62 12.84 -17.94
N ASP A 189 -7.28 13.79 -17.07
CA ASP A 189 -6.43 13.54 -15.90
C ASP A 189 -7.31 13.42 -14.65
N SER A 190 -7.22 12.29 -13.96
CA SER A 190 -8.02 12.00 -12.77
C SER A 190 -7.84 13.03 -11.67
N PHE A 191 -6.63 13.59 -11.49
CA PHE A 191 -6.42 14.66 -10.52
C PHE A 191 -7.21 15.92 -10.88
N HIS A 192 -7.16 16.34 -12.14
CA HIS A 192 -7.86 17.54 -12.59
C HIS A 192 -9.38 17.40 -12.50
N VAL A 193 -9.90 16.20 -12.75
CA VAL A 193 -11.33 15.92 -12.63
C VAL A 193 -11.73 15.82 -11.15
N LEU A 194 -11.10 14.93 -10.38
CA LEU A 194 -11.54 14.58 -9.01
C LEU A 194 -11.21 15.65 -7.96
N SER A 195 -10.23 16.51 -8.22
CA SER A 195 -9.96 17.68 -7.35
C SER A 195 -11.05 18.75 -7.46
N ARG A 196 -11.78 18.80 -8.60
CA ARG A 196 -12.88 19.74 -8.84
C ARG A 196 -14.25 19.15 -8.54
N ASP A 197 -14.42 17.88 -8.83
CA ASP A 197 -15.65 17.13 -8.55
C ASP A 197 -15.29 15.73 -8.05
N PRO A 198 -15.48 15.45 -6.75
CA PRO A 198 -15.14 14.13 -6.18
C PRO A 198 -15.99 12.97 -6.70
N ALA A 199 -17.14 13.25 -7.31
CA ALA A 199 -18.08 12.26 -7.85
C ALA A 199 -18.59 12.67 -9.23
N PRO A 200 -17.70 12.76 -10.25
CA PRO A 200 -18.07 13.21 -11.58
C PRO A 200 -19.05 12.23 -12.22
N THR A 201 -19.95 12.75 -13.04
CA THR A 201 -20.94 11.97 -13.78
C THR A 201 -20.93 12.36 -15.25
N GLY A 202 -21.29 11.42 -16.13
CA GLY A 202 -21.44 11.70 -17.56
C GLY A 202 -20.18 11.50 -18.40
N ILE A 203 -19.07 11.06 -17.82
CA ILE A 203 -17.85 10.71 -18.57
C ILE A 203 -18.15 9.58 -19.57
N ASP A 204 -19.02 8.64 -19.18
CA ASP A 204 -19.49 7.54 -20.03
C ASP A 204 -20.34 8.00 -21.24
N THR A 205 -20.71 9.27 -21.30
CA THR A 205 -21.45 9.88 -22.43
C THR A 205 -20.54 10.57 -23.44
N VAL A 206 -19.23 10.62 -23.22
CA VAL A 206 -18.27 11.15 -24.21
C VAL A 206 -18.34 10.31 -25.48
N ASP A 207 -18.39 10.97 -26.65
CA ASP A 207 -18.51 10.28 -27.93
C ASP A 207 -17.36 9.27 -28.13
N GLU A 208 -17.71 8.06 -28.59
CA GLU A 208 -16.73 6.98 -28.83
C GLU A 208 -15.58 7.46 -29.71
N GLY A 209 -14.35 7.17 -29.32
CA GLY A 209 -13.14 7.57 -30.05
C GLY A 209 -12.73 9.04 -29.88
N LYS A 210 -13.39 9.82 -29.00
CA LYS A 210 -12.98 11.19 -28.66
C LYS A 210 -12.20 11.31 -27.36
N LEU A 211 -12.12 10.27 -26.59
CA LEU A 211 -11.22 10.18 -25.45
C LEU A 211 -9.87 9.65 -25.93
N PHE A 212 -8.90 10.53 -26.16
CA PHE A 212 -7.62 10.20 -26.78
C PHE A 212 -6.58 9.72 -25.80
N PHE A 213 -6.59 10.27 -24.59
CA PHE A 213 -5.62 9.91 -23.57
C PHE A 213 -6.21 9.95 -22.15
N LEU A 214 -5.63 9.15 -21.27
CA LEU A 214 -6.00 9.08 -19.85
C LEU A 214 -4.76 9.17 -19.00
N GLN A 215 -4.76 10.13 -18.07
CA GLN A 215 -3.74 10.26 -17.04
C GLN A 215 -4.35 9.95 -15.67
N LEU A 216 -3.65 9.14 -14.90
CA LEU A 216 -4.08 8.67 -13.60
C LEU A 216 -3.13 9.17 -12.51
N ALA A 217 -3.71 9.79 -11.51
CA ALA A 217 -3.08 10.16 -10.26
C ALA A 217 -4.11 10.07 -9.14
N ASP A 218 -3.67 9.66 -7.97
CA ASP A 218 -4.38 9.80 -6.72
C ASP A 218 -3.87 11.04 -5.96
N ALA A 219 -4.52 11.43 -4.88
CA ALA A 219 -4.02 12.45 -3.98
C ALA A 219 -4.69 12.34 -2.59
N PRO A 220 -4.02 12.75 -1.50
CA PRO A 220 -4.67 12.92 -0.22
C PRO A 220 -5.65 14.10 -0.33
N ARG A 221 -6.77 14.06 0.38
CA ARG A 221 -7.71 15.21 0.41
C ARG A 221 -7.11 16.34 1.25
N LEU A 222 -6.74 17.43 0.60
CA LEU A 222 -6.13 18.60 1.21
C LEU A 222 -6.96 19.86 0.91
N ASP A 223 -7.04 20.76 1.90
CA ASP A 223 -7.62 22.09 1.73
C ASP A 223 -6.49 23.09 1.46
N MET A 224 -6.11 23.21 0.20
CA MET A 224 -5.02 24.08 -0.25
C MET A 224 -5.23 24.54 -1.70
N ASP A 225 -4.38 25.44 -2.16
CA ASP A 225 -4.35 25.86 -3.56
C ASP A 225 -4.18 24.65 -4.50
N VAL A 226 -5.07 24.52 -5.48
CA VAL A 226 -5.12 23.33 -6.35
C VAL A 226 -3.86 23.16 -7.20
N LEU A 227 -3.17 24.23 -7.58
CA LEU A 227 -1.91 24.15 -8.32
C LEU A 227 -0.80 23.59 -7.41
N GLN A 228 -0.70 24.07 -6.16
CA GLN A 228 0.26 23.53 -5.19
C GLN A 228 -0.05 22.07 -4.86
N TRP A 229 -1.32 21.75 -4.66
CA TRP A 229 -1.76 20.37 -4.46
C TRP A 229 -1.36 19.46 -5.62
N SER A 230 -1.62 19.88 -6.86
CA SER A 230 -1.24 19.14 -8.08
C SER A 230 0.28 18.95 -8.21
N ARG A 231 1.09 19.94 -7.83
CA ARG A 231 2.53 19.94 -8.09
C ARG A 231 3.35 19.15 -7.07
N HIS A 232 2.83 18.99 -5.86
CA HIS A 232 3.61 18.48 -4.74
C HIS A 232 3.02 17.24 -4.06
N HIS A 233 1.71 16.97 -4.24
CA HIS A 233 1.00 16.01 -3.40
C HIS A 233 0.20 14.94 -4.16
N ARG A 234 0.43 14.77 -5.47
CA ARG A 234 -0.14 13.63 -6.19
C ARG A 234 0.52 12.34 -5.73
N LEU A 235 -0.23 11.25 -5.79
CA LEU A 235 0.19 9.91 -5.37
C LEU A 235 -0.15 8.90 -6.47
N PHE A 236 0.42 7.70 -6.40
CA PHE A 236 0.00 6.61 -7.27
C PHE A 236 -1.39 6.09 -6.84
N PRO A 237 -2.15 5.46 -7.76
CA PRO A 237 -3.46 4.92 -7.46
C PRO A 237 -3.53 4.05 -6.21
N GLY A 238 -4.53 4.29 -5.35
CA GLY A 238 -4.73 3.59 -4.09
C GLY A 238 -3.92 4.13 -2.91
N GLN A 239 -3.09 5.15 -3.11
CA GLN A 239 -2.28 5.77 -2.06
C GLN A 239 -2.91 7.06 -1.50
N GLY A 240 -3.97 7.54 -2.12
CA GLY A 240 -4.71 8.76 -1.76
C GLY A 240 -6.15 8.49 -1.34
N SER A 241 -7.02 9.45 -1.66
CA SER A 241 -8.41 9.45 -1.22
C SER A 241 -9.41 9.61 -2.39
N PHE A 242 -8.95 9.57 -3.63
CA PHE A 242 -9.83 9.71 -4.79
C PHE A 242 -10.57 8.41 -5.11
N ASP A 243 -11.82 8.49 -5.55
CA ASP A 243 -12.54 7.34 -6.10
C ASP A 243 -12.08 7.02 -7.52
N LEU A 244 -10.85 6.52 -7.65
CA LEU A 244 -10.29 6.13 -8.93
C LEU A 244 -10.99 4.91 -9.55
N PRO A 245 -11.47 3.90 -8.80
CA PRO A 245 -12.22 2.80 -9.39
C PRO A 245 -13.51 3.27 -10.08
N GLY A 246 -14.30 4.13 -9.44
CA GLY A 246 -15.52 4.70 -10.02
C GLY A 246 -15.25 5.61 -11.22
N PHE A 247 -14.22 6.44 -11.14
CA PHE A 247 -13.77 7.27 -12.26
C PHE A 247 -13.33 6.43 -13.47
N LEU A 248 -12.45 5.45 -13.26
CA LEU A 248 -11.94 4.62 -14.35
C LEU A 248 -13.04 3.73 -14.97
N ALA A 249 -14.01 3.29 -14.16
CA ALA A 249 -15.16 2.55 -14.67
C ALA A 249 -15.97 3.37 -15.69
N GLN A 250 -16.21 4.67 -15.45
CA GLN A 250 -16.88 5.55 -16.39
C GLN A 250 -16.05 5.79 -17.67
N VAL A 251 -14.74 5.98 -17.54
CA VAL A 251 -13.81 6.14 -18.67
C VAL A 251 -13.83 4.91 -19.59
N LEU A 252 -13.80 3.72 -18.98
CA LEU A 252 -13.88 2.45 -19.73
C LEU A 252 -15.27 2.23 -20.37
N ALA A 253 -16.33 2.72 -19.71
CA ALA A 253 -17.69 2.67 -20.26
C ALA A 253 -17.89 3.61 -21.45
N ALA A 254 -17.14 4.73 -21.51
CA ALA A 254 -17.06 5.61 -22.68
C ALA A 254 -16.35 4.97 -23.88
N GLY A 255 -15.81 3.74 -23.74
CA GLY A 255 -15.12 3.01 -24.83
C GLY A 255 -13.64 3.38 -24.97
N TYR A 256 -13.00 3.90 -23.93
CA TYR A 256 -11.58 4.19 -23.96
C TYR A 256 -10.72 2.93 -24.19
N GLU A 257 -9.82 3.01 -25.16
CA GLU A 257 -8.96 1.90 -25.59
C GLU A 257 -7.45 2.22 -25.48
N GLY A 258 -7.11 3.41 -25.04
CA GLY A 258 -5.72 3.87 -24.86
C GLY A 258 -5.04 3.27 -23.63
N PRO A 259 -3.79 3.69 -23.35
CA PRO A 259 -3.06 3.21 -22.18
C PRO A 259 -3.62 3.77 -20.86
N LEU A 260 -3.55 2.99 -19.79
CA LEU A 260 -3.66 3.52 -18.43
C LEU A 260 -2.30 4.14 -18.09
N SER A 261 -2.20 5.46 -18.12
CA SER A 261 -0.94 6.16 -17.94
C SER A 261 -0.91 6.93 -16.63
N LEU A 262 0.21 6.89 -15.93
CA LEU A 262 0.38 7.61 -14.66
C LEU A 262 1.01 8.98 -14.92
N GLU A 263 0.43 10.04 -14.37
CA GLU A 263 1.05 11.37 -14.29
C GLU A 263 1.04 11.90 -12.86
N VAL A 264 2.13 11.70 -12.15
CA VAL A 264 2.24 12.01 -10.72
C VAL A 264 3.37 12.99 -10.46
N PHE A 265 3.01 14.19 -9.99
CA PHE A 265 3.95 15.17 -9.48
C PHE A 265 4.03 15.05 -7.96
N ASN A 266 5.18 14.57 -7.48
CA ASN A 266 5.42 14.38 -6.05
C ASN A 266 6.89 14.66 -5.70
N ASP A 267 7.12 15.46 -4.67
CA ASP A 267 8.48 15.87 -4.30
C ASP A 267 9.34 14.71 -3.77
N VAL A 268 8.71 13.73 -3.13
CA VAL A 268 9.40 12.54 -2.60
C VAL A 268 9.80 11.61 -3.75
N PHE A 269 8.86 11.28 -4.65
CA PHE A 269 9.13 10.37 -5.77
C PHE A 269 10.23 10.89 -6.71
N ARG A 270 10.30 12.21 -6.88
CA ARG A 270 11.35 12.85 -7.70
C ARG A 270 12.73 12.92 -7.04
N GLN A 271 12.87 12.45 -5.81
CA GLN A 271 14.12 12.35 -5.06
C GLN A 271 14.47 10.90 -4.70
N THR A 272 13.62 9.96 -5.06
CA THR A 272 13.75 8.51 -4.80
C THR A 272 14.46 7.84 -5.97
N ASP A 273 15.10 6.69 -5.75
CA ASP A 273 15.59 5.84 -6.83
C ASP A 273 14.48 5.51 -7.83
N PRO A 274 14.67 5.74 -9.15
CA PRO A 274 13.60 5.54 -10.14
C PRO A 274 13.14 4.08 -10.26
N GLY A 275 13.98 3.09 -9.95
CA GLY A 275 13.63 1.67 -10.04
C GLY A 275 12.51 1.26 -9.07
N PRO A 276 12.70 1.41 -7.75
CA PRO A 276 11.62 1.18 -6.76
C PRO A 276 10.37 2.02 -7.02
N ALA A 277 10.51 3.30 -7.41
CA ALA A 277 9.38 4.17 -7.71
C ALA A 277 8.58 3.65 -8.93
N ALA A 278 9.23 3.21 -9.99
CA ALA A 278 8.57 2.63 -11.16
C ALA A 278 7.86 1.31 -10.84
N LEU A 279 8.46 0.49 -9.97
CA LEU A 279 7.84 -0.77 -9.53
C LEU A 279 6.59 -0.51 -8.69
N ASP A 280 6.61 0.46 -7.77
CA ASP A 280 5.46 0.87 -6.99
C ASP A 280 4.35 1.45 -7.88
N ALA A 281 4.71 2.29 -8.84
CA ALA A 281 3.81 2.84 -9.84
C ALA A 281 3.10 1.73 -10.66
N MET A 282 3.83 0.72 -11.12
CA MET A 282 3.24 -0.42 -11.84
C MET A 282 2.33 -1.26 -10.94
N ARG A 283 2.75 -1.55 -9.71
CA ARG A 283 1.94 -2.28 -8.73
C ARG A 283 0.61 -1.57 -8.47
N SER A 284 0.64 -0.25 -8.35
CA SER A 284 -0.56 0.56 -8.11
C SER A 284 -1.57 0.46 -9.27
N LEU A 285 -1.11 0.40 -10.52
CA LEU A 285 -1.99 0.18 -11.67
C LEU A 285 -2.60 -1.23 -11.68
N VAL A 286 -1.82 -2.26 -11.32
CA VAL A 286 -2.34 -3.63 -11.23
C VAL A 286 -3.42 -3.74 -10.15
N ALA A 287 -3.18 -3.11 -8.99
CA ALA A 287 -4.15 -3.06 -7.90
C ALA A 287 -5.40 -2.24 -8.27
N LEU A 288 -5.25 -1.14 -9.01
CA LEU A 288 -6.38 -0.36 -9.52
C LEU A 288 -7.25 -1.18 -10.48
N GLU A 289 -6.66 -1.95 -11.39
CA GLU A 289 -7.43 -2.82 -12.29
C GLU A 289 -8.26 -3.86 -11.50
N GLU A 290 -7.72 -4.41 -10.41
CA GLU A 290 -8.47 -5.30 -9.51
C GLU A 290 -9.64 -4.57 -8.85
N ALA A 291 -9.40 -3.38 -8.29
CA ALA A 291 -10.41 -2.55 -7.64
C ALA A 291 -11.55 -2.15 -8.60
N VAL A 292 -11.24 -1.82 -9.85
CA VAL A 292 -12.25 -1.51 -10.88
C VAL A 292 -13.13 -2.72 -11.19
N ARG A 293 -12.55 -3.94 -11.27
CA ARG A 293 -13.36 -5.17 -11.47
C ARG A 293 -14.28 -5.43 -10.29
N GLU A 294 -13.81 -5.18 -9.08
CA GLU A 294 -14.62 -5.32 -7.88
C GLU A 294 -15.75 -4.29 -7.84
N TYR A 295 -15.44 -3.02 -8.18
CA TYR A 295 -16.42 -1.95 -8.32
C TYR A 295 -17.55 -2.36 -9.30
N GLY A 296 -17.20 -2.82 -10.49
CA GLY A 296 -18.18 -3.26 -11.48
C GLY A 296 -19.04 -4.44 -11.02
N ARG A 297 -18.50 -5.37 -10.24
CA ARG A 297 -19.27 -6.48 -9.65
C ARG A 297 -20.27 -5.99 -8.61
N ARG A 298 -19.90 -5.03 -7.76
CA ARG A 298 -20.78 -4.42 -6.74
C ARG A 298 -21.92 -3.66 -7.40
N GLU A 299 -21.65 -2.81 -8.38
CA GLU A 299 -22.67 -2.08 -9.14
C GLU A 299 -23.70 -3.01 -9.79
N GLN A 300 -23.24 -4.14 -10.39
CA GLN A 300 -24.12 -5.12 -10.97
C GLN A 300 -25.00 -5.81 -9.92
N ALA A 301 -24.45 -6.17 -8.76
CA ALA A 301 -25.20 -6.79 -7.68
C ALA A 301 -26.27 -5.85 -7.10
N GLU A 302 -25.92 -4.57 -6.89
CA GLU A 302 -26.85 -3.55 -6.42
C GLU A 302 -27.97 -3.26 -7.45
N GLY A 303 -27.62 -3.20 -8.75
CA GLY A 303 -28.57 -3.04 -9.83
C GLY A 303 -29.61 -4.18 -9.85
N GLN A 304 -29.16 -5.44 -9.73
CA GLN A 304 -30.05 -6.61 -9.68
C GLN A 304 -30.95 -6.61 -8.44
N GLN A 305 -30.45 -6.16 -7.28
CA GLN A 305 -31.28 -6.03 -6.07
C GLN A 305 -32.35 -4.95 -6.19
N ARG A 306 -32.05 -3.84 -6.85
CA ARG A 306 -33.05 -2.77 -7.12
C ARG A 306 -34.14 -3.24 -8.09
N GLU A 307 -33.80 -3.99 -9.14
CA GLU A 307 -34.77 -4.59 -10.07
C GLU A 307 -35.67 -5.60 -9.41
N GLN A 308 -35.16 -6.42 -8.47
CA GLN A 308 -35.94 -7.43 -7.74
C GLN A 308 -36.77 -6.84 -6.59
N GLY A 309 -36.49 -5.64 -6.11
CA GLY A 309 -37.14 -4.98 -4.99
C GLY A 309 -38.28 -4.01 -5.36
N GLN A 310 -38.60 -3.82 -6.66
CA GLN A 310 -39.76 -3.03 -7.07
C GLN A 310 -41.00 -3.95 -7.18
N PRO A 311 -42.01 -3.81 -6.31
CA PRO A 311 -43.30 -4.44 -6.54
C PRO A 311 -43.91 -3.81 -7.80
N GLU A 312 -44.37 -4.62 -8.72
CA GLU A 312 -45.24 -4.20 -9.84
C GLU A 312 -46.45 -3.44 -9.30
N GLN A 313 -46.42 -2.12 -9.39
CA GLN A 313 -47.64 -1.33 -9.24
C GLN A 313 -48.40 -1.41 -10.56
N GLU A 314 -49.31 -2.42 -10.66
CA GLU A 314 -50.36 -2.42 -11.66
C GLU A 314 -51.27 -1.20 -11.51
N GLY A 315 -51.31 -0.43 -12.56
CA GLY A 315 -52.44 0.19 -13.11
C GLY A 315 -53.15 1.31 -12.37
N LEU A 316 -53.10 2.49 -12.90
CA LEU A 316 -54.30 3.28 -13.21
C LEU A 316 -53.94 4.30 -14.32
N GLY A 317 -54.69 4.25 -15.40
CA GLY A 317 -54.48 4.96 -16.62
C GLY A 317 -54.46 6.50 -16.48
N GLY A 318 -53.45 7.13 -17.03
CA GLY A 318 -53.40 8.54 -17.30
C GLY A 318 -52.55 8.75 -18.56
N GLN A 319 -53.22 9.32 -19.59
CA GLN A 319 -52.61 9.66 -20.88
C GLN A 319 -51.37 10.56 -20.67
N ARG A 320 -50.21 10.09 -21.14
CA ARG A 320 -48.97 10.89 -21.26
C ARG A 320 -48.97 11.56 -22.62
N PRO A 321 -48.52 12.85 -22.74
CA PRO A 321 -48.26 13.50 -24.00
C PRO A 321 -47.07 12.79 -24.72
N GLU A 322 -47.20 12.64 -26.03
CA GLU A 322 -46.13 12.12 -26.88
C GLU A 322 -44.91 13.08 -26.90
N GLU A 323 -43.89 12.76 -26.17
CA GLU A 323 -42.58 13.35 -26.31
C GLU A 323 -41.80 12.61 -27.43
N ARG A 324 -41.35 13.38 -28.41
CA ARG A 324 -40.52 12.93 -29.52
C ARG A 324 -39.24 12.31 -28.97
N HIS A 325 -39.03 11.04 -29.26
CA HIS A 325 -37.77 10.37 -29.04
C HIS A 325 -36.65 11.01 -29.89
N GLU A 326 -35.77 11.78 -29.25
CA GLU A 326 -34.40 11.94 -29.71
C GLU A 326 -33.63 10.67 -29.36
N LYS A 327 -33.11 10.00 -30.39
CA LYS A 327 -32.32 8.78 -30.26
C LYS A 327 -31.00 9.08 -29.55
N GLY A 328 -30.77 8.50 -28.39
CA GLY A 328 -29.43 8.13 -27.98
C GLY A 328 -28.86 8.72 -26.69
N ALA A 329 -29.57 9.47 -25.85
CA ALA A 329 -29.04 9.84 -24.53
C ALA A 329 -29.41 8.75 -23.49
N ARG A 330 -28.43 8.06 -22.93
CA ARG A 330 -28.58 7.21 -21.76
C ARG A 330 -29.09 8.06 -20.58
N GLN A 331 -30.01 7.53 -19.81
CA GLN A 331 -30.46 8.20 -18.60
C GLN A 331 -29.34 8.15 -17.53
N PRO A 332 -29.15 9.19 -16.70
CA PRO A 332 -28.03 9.30 -15.75
C PRO A 332 -27.98 8.23 -14.64
N ASN A 333 -28.90 7.30 -14.61
CA ASN A 333 -29.03 6.25 -13.57
C ASN A 333 -29.06 4.82 -14.12
N GLU A 334 -28.67 4.57 -15.36
CA GLU A 334 -28.50 3.17 -15.81
C GLU A 334 -27.16 2.61 -15.28
N PRO A 335 -27.18 1.43 -14.62
CA PRO A 335 -25.97 0.81 -14.12
C PRO A 335 -24.95 0.59 -15.25
N VAL A 336 -23.70 0.94 -14.98
CA VAL A 336 -22.59 0.72 -15.91
C VAL A 336 -22.55 -0.77 -16.30
N ARG A 337 -22.83 -1.09 -17.55
CA ARG A 337 -22.81 -2.48 -18.01
C ARG A 337 -21.36 -2.99 -17.96
N GLY A 338 -20.98 -3.71 -16.90
CA GLY A 338 -19.67 -4.33 -16.69
C GLY A 338 -19.36 -5.49 -17.63
N GLY A 339 -19.69 -5.37 -18.90
CA GLY A 339 -19.48 -6.41 -19.91
C GLY A 339 -18.40 -6.00 -20.91
N GLY A 340 -17.15 -6.44 -20.68
CA GLY A 340 -16.12 -6.43 -21.70
C GLY A 340 -15.03 -5.36 -21.57
N TRP A 341 -14.78 -4.82 -20.38
CA TRP A 341 -13.63 -3.95 -20.15
C TRP A 341 -12.32 -4.66 -20.51
N ARG A 342 -11.42 -3.96 -21.17
CA ARG A 342 -10.13 -4.52 -21.64
C ARG A 342 -9.06 -4.60 -20.54
N LEU A 343 -9.47 -4.70 -19.28
CA LEU A 343 -8.52 -4.90 -18.18
C LEU A 343 -7.74 -6.19 -18.41
N HIS A 344 -6.51 -6.25 -17.84
CA HIS A 344 -5.62 -7.40 -18.01
C HIS A 344 -6.41 -8.73 -17.78
N PRO A 345 -6.34 -9.73 -18.66
CA PRO A 345 -7.20 -10.92 -18.58
C PRO A 345 -6.97 -11.76 -17.34
N ALA A 346 -5.79 -11.68 -16.73
CA ALA A 346 -5.47 -12.32 -15.46
C ALA A 346 -5.53 -11.27 -14.34
N ALA A 347 -6.61 -11.28 -13.55
CA ALA A 347 -6.58 -10.61 -12.25
C ALA A 347 -5.51 -11.29 -11.39
N PRO A 348 -4.89 -10.57 -10.44
CA PRO A 348 -4.11 -11.22 -9.39
C PRO A 348 -4.93 -12.35 -8.75
N PRO A 349 -4.31 -13.43 -8.27
CA PRO A 349 -5.02 -14.43 -7.47
C PRO A 349 -5.86 -13.77 -6.38
N PRO A 350 -6.97 -14.37 -5.97
CA PRO A 350 -7.80 -13.80 -4.91
C PRO A 350 -6.99 -13.44 -3.68
N ALA A 351 -7.47 -12.46 -2.91
CA ALA A 351 -6.87 -12.07 -1.65
C ALA A 351 -6.70 -13.28 -0.72
N PRO A 352 -5.54 -13.42 -0.07
CA PRO A 352 -5.27 -14.55 0.81
C PRO A 352 -6.13 -14.48 2.07
N ALA A 353 -6.59 -15.63 2.56
CA ALA A 353 -7.19 -15.71 3.90
C ALA A 353 -6.05 -15.84 4.93
N LEU A 354 -5.71 -14.72 5.59
CA LEU A 354 -4.66 -14.63 6.59
C LEU A 354 -5.25 -14.69 7.99
N LEU A 355 -4.62 -15.49 8.86
CA LEU A 355 -5.11 -15.77 10.20
C LEU A 355 -4.39 -14.96 11.30
N GLY A 356 -3.12 -14.57 11.06
CA GLY A 356 -2.32 -13.83 12.03
C GLY A 356 -0.83 -13.90 11.72
N HIS A 357 -0.02 -13.53 12.69
CA HIS A 357 1.44 -13.70 12.64
C HIS A 357 1.83 -15.13 12.97
N ALA A 358 2.62 -15.78 12.11
CA ALA A 358 3.21 -17.10 12.40
C ALA A 358 4.47 -16.96 13.25
N PHE A 359 5.36 -16.04 12.89
CA PHE A 359 6.53 -15.66 13.68
C PHE A 359 7.08 -14.30 13.22
N VAL A 360 7.94 -13.71 14.05
CA VAL A 360 8.78 -12.55 13.66
C VAL A 360 10.24 -12.95 13.83
N GLU A 361 11.05 -12.66 12.80
CA GLU A 361 12.48 -12.94 12.82
C GLU A 361 13.28 -11.67 13.10
N LEU A 362 14.14 -11.75 14.12
CA LEU A 362 15.08 -10.71 14.51
C LEU A 362 16.50 -11.09 14.07
N ALA A 363 17.15 -10.24 13.34
CA ALA A 363 18.60 -10.33 13.16
C ALA A 363 19.29 -9.79 14.41
N VAL A 364 20.19 -10.58 15.00
CA VAL A 364 20.98 -10.22 16.16
C VAL A 364 22.44 -10.59 15.95
N ASP A 365 23.37 -9.89 16.61
CA ASP A 365 24.79 -10.19 16.62
C ASP A 365 25.28 -10.65 18.01
N GLY A 366 26.56 -10.85 18.18
CA GLY A 366 27.16 -11.27 19.45
C GLY A 366 27.02 -10.27 20.58
N VAL A 367 26.79 -8.98 20.26
CA VAL A 367 26.63 -7.89 21.23
C VAL A 367 25.17 -7.74 21.68
N SER A 368 24.22 -7.77 20.73
CA SER A 368 22.80 -7.56 21.01
C SER A 368 22.05 -8.81 21.47
N ALA A 369 22.49 -10.01 21.05
CA ALA A 369 21.79 -11.25 21.38
C ALA A 369 21.61 -11.47 22.90
N PRO A 370 22.59 -11.20 23.80
CA PRO A 370 22.39 -11.32 25.25
C PRO A 370 21.29 -10.39 25.77
N GLU A 371 21.19 -9.15 25.27
CA GLU A 371 20.15 -8.19 25.68
C GLU A 371 18.76 -8.66 25.24
N VAL A 372 18.64 -9.08 23.98
CA VAL A 372 17.38 -9.55 23.41
C VAL A 372 16.90 -10.83 24.11
N THR A 373 17.80 -11.80 24.36
CA THR A 373 17.44 -13.05 25.02
C THR A 373 17.09 -12.84 26.49
N ALA A 374 17.77 -11.92 27.19
CA ALA A 374 17.43 -11.53 28.56
C ALA A 374 16.03 -10.91 28.65
N ALA A 375 15.70 -10.01 27.72
CA ALA A 375 14.38 -9.40 27.66
C ALA A 375 13.28 -10.43 27.34
N LEU A 376 13.48 -11.32 26.37
CA LEU A 376 12.56 -12.42 26.06
C LEU A 376 12.34 -13.32 27.28
N THR A 377 13.43 -13.72 27.98
CA THR A 377 13.35 -14.56 29.20
C THR A 377 12.56 -13.85 30.30
N ALA A 378 12.80 -12.56 30.51
CA ALA A 378 12.08 -11.78 31.51
C ALA A 378 10.59 -11.62 31.18
N LEU A 379 10.25 -11.50 29.90
CA LEU A 379 8.88 -11.54 29.42
C LEU A 379 8.26 -12.95 29.53
N GLY A 380 9.04 -13.98 29.73
CA GLY A 380 8.60 -15.37 29.96
C GLY A 380 8.75 -16.28 28.75
N PHE A 381 9.37 -15.83 27.67
CA PHE A 381 9.71 -16.71 26.56
C PHE A 381 10.75 -17.74 26.94
N GLN A 382 10.65 -18.93 26.35
CA GLN A 382 11.60 -20.00 26.47
C GLN A 382 12.22 -20.29 25.10
N ARG A 383 13.53 -20.56 25.09
CA ARG A 383 14.17 -21.08 23.89
C ARG A 383 13.80 -22.56 23.75
N THR A 384 12.90 -22.84 22.83
CA THR A 384 12.36 -24.20 22.63
C THR A 384 13.09 -24.99 21.56
N GLY A 385 13.78 -24.28 20.62
CA GLY A 385 14.46 -24.98 19.53
C GLY A 385 15.70 -24.25 18.99
N ILE A 386 16.58 -25.04 18.39
CA ILE A 386 17.73 -24.57 17.58
C ILE A 386 17.57 -25.16 16.19
N HIS A 387 17.67 -24.32 15.14
CA HIS A 387 17.50 -24.77 13.76
C HIS A 387 18.61 -25.77 13.38
N ARG A 388 18.24 -26.87 12.70
CA ARG A 388 19.14 -27.98 12.37
C ARG A 388 20.37 -27.64 11.54
N SER A 389 20.28 -26.60 10.70
CA SER A 389 21.32 -26.26 9.69
C SER A 389 21.77 -24.82 9.71
N LYS A 390 21.11 -23.95 10.47
CA LYS A 390 21.34 -22.49 10.47
C LYS A 390 21.53 -21.99 11.90
N PRO A 391 22.27 -20.90 12.13
CA PRO A 391 22.45 -20.31 13.47
C PRO A 391 21.21 -19.51 13.89
N VAL A 392 20.08 -20.20 13.98
CA VAL A 392 18.75 -19.63 14.24
C VAL A 392 18.14 -20.33 15.45
N GLU A 393 17.60 -19.55 16.38
CA GLU A 393 16.96 -20.00 17.62
C GLU A 393 15.46 -19.69 17.60
N LEU A 394 14.63 -20.62 18.06
CA LEU A 394 13.20 -20.43 18.26
C LEU A 394 12.89 -20.15 19.74
N TRP A 395 12.21 -19.02 19.98
CA TRP A 395 11.74 -18.56 21.27
C TRP A 395 10.22 -18.52 21.30
N GLN A 396 9.60 -19.17 22.27
CA GLN A 396 8.15 -19.31 22.31
C GLN A 396 7.56 -18.94 23.67
N GLN A 397 6.37 -18.30 23.59
CA GLN A 397 5.48 -18.13 24.75
C GLN A 397 4.03 -18.02 24.29
N GLY A 398 3.14 -18.85 24.84
CA GLY A 398 1.74 -18.87 24.44
C GLY A 398 1.59 -19.09 22.93
N GLY A 399 0.92 -18.17 22.26
CA GLY A 399 0.77 -18.19 20.81
C GLY A 399 1.77 -17.32 20.05
N SER A 400 2.88 -16.90 20.68
CA SER A 400 3.90 -16.04 20.07
C SER A 400 5.18 -16.79 19.81
N ASP A 401 5.67 -16.71 18.57
CA ASP A 401 6.94 -17.27 18.11
C ASP A 401 7.87 -16.14 17.68
N VAL A 402 9.05 -16.07 18.27
CA VAL A 402 10.14 -15.16 17.90
C VAL A 402 11.35 -15.98 17.46
N VAL A 403 11.87 -15.65 16.29
CA VAL A 403 13.03 -16.32 15.71
C VAL A 403 14.23 -15.38 15.81
N LEU A 404 15.33 -15.84 16.41
CA LEU A 404 16.59 -15.09 16.47
C LEU A 404 17.58 -15.64 15.48
N ASN A 405 18.02 -14.81 14.53
CA ASN A 405 18.96 -15.18 13.49
C ASN A 405 20.24 -14.35 13.59
N ARG A 406 21.39 -15.05 13.68
CA ARG A 406 22.70 -14.42 13.87
C ARG A 406 23.41 -14.04 12.56
N GLU A 407 22.88 -14.49 11.41
CA GLU A 407 23.46 -14.27 10.08
C GLU A 407 22.57 -13.47 9.13
N ALA A 408 21.31 -13.23 9.48
CA ALA A 408 20.37 -12.58 8.57
C ALA A 408 20.65 -11.09 8.42
N GLY A 409 20.25 -10.55 7.26
CA GLY A 409 20.21 -9.15 6.96
C GLY A 409 18.97 -8.84 6.12
N ARG A 410 18.57 -7.57 6.04
CA ARG A 410 17.52 -7.14 5.12
C ARG A 410 17.99 -7.28 3.68
N VAL A 411 17.09 -7.74 2.81
CA VAL A 411 17.38 -7.90 1.38
C VAL A 411 17.53 -6.53 0.73
N GLY A 412 18.58 -6.38 -0.13
CA GLY A 412 18.79 -5.15 -0.89
C GLY A 412 19.49 -4.01 -0.15
N ARG A 413 19.81 -4.18 1.13
CA ARG A 413 20.68 -3.25 1.83
C ARG A 413 22.13 -3.67 1.67
N GLU A 414 22.90 -2.87 0.95
CA GLU A 414 24.36 -3.02 0.99
C GLU A 414 24.87 -2.77 2.41
N ALA A 415 25.83 -3.55 2.86
CA ALA A 415 26.40 -3.50 4.21
C ALA A 415 27.05 -2.14 4.60
N GLY A 416 26.97 -1.13 3.72
CA GLY A 416 27.51 0.21 3.90
C GLY A 416 26.53 1.28 4.40
N GLU A 417 25.23 1.07 4.35
CA GLU A 417 24.25 2.13 4.74
C GLU A 417 23.94 2.20 6.24
N VAL A 418 24.48 1.30 7.06
CA VAL A 418 24.38 1.39 8.54
C VAL A 418 25.45 2.31 9.13
N SER A 419 26.43 2.79 8.34
CA SER A 419 27.54 3.59 8.82
C SER A 419 27.36 5.11 8.72
N GLY A 420 26.21 5.65 9.15
CA GLY A 420 26.12 7.04 9.55
C GLY A 420 26.68 7.33 10.96
N ALA A 421 27.28 6.34 11.62
CA ALA A 421 27.74 6.38 13.01
C ALA A 421 29.27 6.33 13.18
N GLU A 422 30.04 6.50 12.12
CA GLU A 422 31.49 6.65 12.26
C GLU A 422 31.84 8.12 12.45
N GLU A 423 32.20 8.47 13.64
CA GLU A 423 33.14 9.49 14.09
C GLU A 423 32.74 10.19 15.40
N HIS A 424 32.41 9.50 16.45
CA HIS A 424 32.52 10.06 17.82
C HIS A 424 32.37 8.93 18.85
N GLY A 425 33.42 8.16 19.12
CA GLY A 425 33.58 7.39 20.37
C GLY A 425 32.36 6.66 20.92
N GLU A 426 31.44 6.19 20.05
CA GLU A 426 30.22 5.51 20.43
C GLU A 426 30.56 4.04 20.73
N THR A 427 30.24 3.59 21.94
CA THR A 427 30.20 2.15 22.26
C THR A 427 29.42 1.45 21.15
N GLU A 428 30.04 0.42 20.54
CA GLU A 428 29.41 -0.41 19.50
C GLU A 428 28.06 -0.92 20.02
N THR A 429 27.00 -0.35 19.49
CA THR A 429 25.64 -0.85 19.73
C THR A 429 25.46 -2.06 18.81
N GLY A 430 25.27 -3.25 19.39
CA GLY A 430 25.05 -4.46 18.62
C GLY A 430 23.81 -4.37 17.72
N ARG A 431 23.83 -5.10 16.61
CA ARG A 431 22.74 -5.13 15.64
C ARG A 431 21.52 -5.88 16.22
N ALA A 432 20.36 -5.23 16.26
CA ALA A 432 19.07 -5.86 16.47
C ALA A 432 18.03 -5.16 15.58
N GLU A 433 17.41 -5.89 14.65
CA GLU A 433 16.40 -5.39 13.72
C GLU A 433 15.42 -6.49 13.31
N VAL A 434 14.18 -6.10 12.97
CA VAL A 434 13.20 -7.01 12.36
C VAL A 434 13.60 -7.24 10.91
N VAL A 435 13.89 -8.47 10.52
CA VAL A 435 14.30 -8.82 9.15
C VAL A 435 13.27 -9.63 8.41
N ALA A 436 12.35 -10.30 9.13
CA ALA A 436 11.27 -11.02 8.49
C ALA A 436 10.00 -11.04 9.31
N LEU A 437 8.89 -11.06 8.59
CA LEU A 437 7.54 -11.33 9.08
C LEU A 437 7.05 -12.63 8.45
N ALA A 438 6.45 -13.50 9.26
CA ALA A 438 5.74 -14.65 8.75
C ALA A 438 4.26 -14.53 9.08
N VAL A 439 3.42 -14.76 8.08
CA VAL A 439 1.96 -14.71 8.21
C VAL A 439 1.37 -16.11 8.02
N GLU A 440 0.39 -16.45 8.82
CA GLU A 440 -0.37 -17.69 8.65
C GLU A 440 -1.41 -17.52 7.54
N SER A 441 -1.35 -18.39 6.55
CA SER A 441 -2.26 -18.41 5.40
C SER A 441 -2.94 -19.76 5.26
N LEU A 442 -4.22 -19.73 4.85
CA LEU A 442 -4.95 -20.96 4.49
C LEU A 442 -4.45 -21.58 3.18
N ASP A 443 -3.83 -20.78 2.31
CA ASP A 443 -3.18 -21.22 1.06
C ASP A 443 -1.91 -20.40 0.82
N PRO A 444 -0.76 -20.84 1.37
CA PRO A 444 0.52 -20.13 1.22
C PRO A 444 0.98 -19.99 -0.22
N GLU A 445 0.71 -20.99 -1.09
CA GLU A 445 1.09 -20.93 -2.49
C GLU A 445 0.25 -19.88 -3.25
N GLN A 446 -1.05 -19.79 -2.98
CA GLN A 446 -1.90 -18.75 -3.56
C GLN A 446 -1.45 -17.36 -3.09
N SER A 447 -1.11 -17.21 -1.80
CA SER A 447 -0.58 -15.97 -1.25
C SER A 447 0.69 -15.53 -1.96
N ALA A 448 1.62 -16.47 -2.20
CA ALA A 448 2.85 -16.20 -2.93
C ALA A 448 2.58 -15.83 -4.40
N ARG A 449 1.71 -16.58 -5.10
CA ARG A 449 1.33 -16.24 -6.48
C ARG A 449 0.66 -14.87 -6.59
N ARG A 450 -0.15 -14.47 -5.58
CA ARG A 450 -0.70 -13.11 -5.52
C ARG A 450 0.40 -12.08 -5.34
N ALA A 451 1.32 -12.31 -4.42
CA ALA A 451 2.44 -11.40 -4.19
C ALA A 451 3.28 -11.20 -5.47
N GLU A 452 3.60 -12.27 -6.18
CA GLU A 452 4.31 -12.22 -7.46
C GLU A 452 3.52 -11.48 -8.55
N ALA A 453 2.21 -11.73 -8.65
CA ALA A 453 1.33 -11.01 -9.59
C ALA A 453 1.23 -9.50 -9.30
N LEU A 454 1.48 -9.11 -8.04
CA LEU A 454 1.59 -7.74 -7.56
C LEU A 454 3.05 -7.27 -7.46
N LEU A 455 3.94 -7.90 -8.23
CA LEU A 455 5.34 -7.50 -8.43
C LEU A 455 6.20 -7.56 -7.16
N ALA A 456 5.85 -8.39 -6.18
CA ALA A 456 6.76 -8.73 -5.10
C ALA A 456 7.89 -9.61 -5.63
N THR A 457 9.12 -9.34 -5.20
CA THR A 457 10.29 -10.13 -5.62
C THR A 457 10.35 -11.44 -4.84
N PRO A 458 10.24 -12.62 -5.49
CA PRO A 458 10.43 -13.90 -4.82
C PRO A 458 11.84 -14.02 -4.25
N LEU A 459 11.95 -14.56 -3.06
CA LEU A 459 13.24 -14.76 -2.40
C LEU A 459 13.71 -16.20 -2.59
N PRO A 460 14.87 -16.44 -3.26
CA PRO A 460 15.45 -17.75 -3.37
C PRO A 460 15.92 -18.21 -1.98
N ARG A 461 15.50 -19.39 -1.55
CA ARG A 461 15.93 -19.98 -0.27
C ARG A 461 16.95 -21.09 -0.45
N ARG A 462 18.00 -21.06 0.37
CA ARG A 462 18.86 -22.22 0.57
C ARG A 462 18.17 -23.13 1.58
N ARG A 463 17.72 -24.29 1.14
CA ARG A 463 17.03 -25.31 1.93
C ARG A 463 17.92 -26.54 2.11
N GLY A 464 18.06 -26.98 3.35
CA GLY A 464 18.65 -28.29 3.68
C GLY A 464 17.70 -29.45 3.35
N PRO A 465 18.20 -30.68 3.27
CA PRO A 465 17.36 -31.85 3.08
C PRO A 465 16.35 -32.00 4.24
N GLY A 466 15.06 -32.08 3.89
CA GLY A 466 13.96 -32.27 4.85
C GLY A 466 13.52 -31.01 5.60
N GLU A 467 14.02 -29.82 5.25
CA GLU A 467 13.51 -28.56 5.78
C GLU A 467 12.19 -28.16 5.12
N ALA A 468 11.33 -27.47 5.87
CA ALA A 468 10.06 -26.96 5.39
C ALA A 468 10.24 -26.01 4.20
N GLU A 469 9.40 -26.16 3.20
CA GLU A 469 9.33 -25.24 2.07
C GLU A 469 8.41 -24.08 2.41
N LEU A 470 9.00 -22.96 2.82
CA LEU A 470 8.28 -21.71 3.06
C LEU A 470 8.53 -20.76 1.91
N THR A 471 7.47 -20.33 1.26
CA THR A 471 7.56 -19.31 0.23
C THR A 471 7.78 -17.94 0.87
N ALA A 472 8.68 -17.16 0.30
CA ALA A 472 8.99 -15.81 0.79
C ALA A 472 9.14 -14.81 -0.35
N VAL A 473 8.75 -13.57 -0.09
CA VAL A 473 8.92 -12.43 -0.98
C VAL A 473 9.59 -11.27 -0.23
N ALA A 474 10.24 -10.37 -0.96
CA ALA A 474 10.78 -9.14 -0.40
C ALA A 474 9.72 -8.04 -0.38
N ALA A 475 9.52 -7.39 0.77
CA ALA A 475 8.81 -6.13 0.86
C ALA A 475 9.71 -4.95 0.40
N PRO A 476 9.16 -3.79 0.04
CA PRO A 476 9.93 -2.64 -0.46
C PRO A 476 11.02 -2.15 0.50
N ASP A 477 10.80 -2.27 1.81
CA ASP A 477 11.76 -1.89 2.86
C ASP A 477 12.84 -2.95 3.12
N GLY A 478 12.85 -4.05 2.35
CA GLY A 478 13.78 -5.15 2.47
C GLY A 478 13.39 -6.19 3.54
N THR A 479 12.26 -6.03 4.22
CA THR A 479 11.71 -7.05 5.11
C THR A 479 11.29 -8.29 4.30
N GLN A 480 11.67 -9.48 4.77
CA GLN A 480 11.25 -10.74 4.15
C GLN A 480 9.85 -11.10 4.64
N LEU A 481 8.94 -11.40 3.74
CA LEU A 481 7.58 -11.82 4.06
C LEU A 481 7.40 -13.30 3.74
N PHE A 482 7.17 -14.12 4.76
CA PHE A 482 6.93 -15.56 4.64
C PHE A 482 5.45 -15.87 4.70
N PHE A 483 5.01 -16.84 3.90
CA PHE A 483 3.67 -17.41 3.97
C PHE A 483 3.76 -18.80 4.59
N CYS A 484 3.20 -18.97 5.79
CA CYS A 484 3.20 -20.23 6.52
C CYS A 484 1.82 -20.88 6.49
N PRO A 485 1.72 -22.23 6.45
CA PRO A 485 0.44 -22.91 6.60
C PRO A 485 -0.18 -22.63 7.97
N GLY A 486 -1.45 -22.23 8.02
CA GLY A 486 -2.21 -22.00 9.24
C GLY A 486 -3.62 -22.58 9.17
N GLY A 487 -4.33 -22.65 10.32
CA GLY A 487 -5.73 -23.07 10.37
C GLY A 487 -6.05 -24.48 9.88
N GLY A 488 -5.07 -25.41 9.93
CA GLY A 488 -5.26 -26.78 9.43
C GLY A 488 -4.97 -26.93 7.94
N ALA A 489 -4.39 -25.90 7.28
CA ALA A 489 -3.90 -26.03 5.91
C ALA A 489 -2.86 -27.16 5.82
N SER A 490 -2.91 -27.93 4.71
CA SER A 490 -1.92 -28.96 4.43
C SER A 490 -0.58 -28.32 4.10
N GLY A 491 0.45 -28.65 4.87
CA GLY A 491 1.81 -28.16 4.61
C GLY A 491 2.76 -28.59 5.72
N PRO A 492 4.08 -28.49 5.49
CA PRO A 492 5.05 -28.83 6.52
C PRO A 492 5.01 -27.81 7.66
N ASP A 493 4.98 -28.30 8.88
CA ASP A 493 5.17 -27.46 10.07
C ASP A 493 6.63 -26.97 10.10
N TRP A 494 6.83 -25.67 9.88
CA TRP A 494 8.14 -25.04 9.89
C TRP A 494 8.88 -25.18 11.24
N ARG A 495 8.14 -25.37 12.34
CA ARG A 495 8.71 -25.60 13.69
C ARG A 495 9.45 -26.92 13.76
N ALA A 496 9.11 -27.88 12.90
CA ALA A 496 9.82 -29.15 12.81
C ALA A 496 11.27 -29.03 12.32
N ASP A 497 11.68 -27.88 11.78
CA ASP A 497 13.07 -27.59 11.41
C ASP A 497 13.96 -27.27 12.60
N PHE A 498 13.38 -27.14 13.80
CA PHE A 498 14.10 -26.84 15.04
C PHE A 498 14.22 -28.08 15.93
N GLU A 499 15.45 -28.36 16.36
CA GLU A 499 15.73 -29.40 17.34
C GLU A 499 15.37 -28.91 18.75
N PRO A 500 14.57 -29.68 19.53
CA PRO A 500 14.19 -29.28 20.89
C PRO A 500 15.40 -29.09 21.81
N THR A 501 15.43 -27.99 22.58
CA THR A 501 16.52 -27.66 23.51
C THR A 501 16.41 -28.33 24.89
N GLY A 502 15.48 -29.26 25.09
CA GLY A 502 15.31 -30.01 26.35
C GLY A 502 14.69 -29.22 27.51
N ALA A 503 14.35 -27.95 27.32
CA ALA A 503 13.61 -27.15 28.29
C ALA A 503 12.11 -27.23 27.98
N GLY A 504 11.50 -28.38 28.25
CA GLY A 504 10.05 -28.54 28.29
C GLY A 504 9.47 -27.96 29.58
N PRO A 505 8.23 -27.40 29.58
CA PRO A 505 7.64 -26.89 30.81
C PRO A 505 7.34 -28.01 31.80
N GLY A 506 8.11 -28.06 32.89
CA GLY A 506 7.79 -28.77 34.11
C GLY A 506 7.90 -30.29 34.07
N GLY A 507 9.09 -30.81 34.38
CA GLY A 507 9.28 -32.21 34.73
C GLY A 507 10.53 -32.37 35.60
N GLU A 508 10.41 -32.31 36.92
CA GLU A 508 11.43 -32.80 37.85
C GLU A 508 11.70 -34.27 37.57
N ALA A 509 12.91 -34.58 37.18
CA ALA A 509 13.39 -35.96 37.06
C ALA A 509 13.62 -36.54 38.43
N GLY A 510 12.67 -37.30 38.95
CA GLY A 510 12.87 -38.24 40.05
C GLY A 510 13.30 -39.62 39.51
N PRO A 511 14.19 -40.34 40.18
CA PRO A 511 14.83 -41.55 39.66
C PRO A 511 13.91 -42.77 39.66
N GLY A 512 14.07 -43.59 38.65
CA GLY A 512 13.25 -44.69 38.20
C GLY A 512 12.85 -45.76 39.19
N ARG A 513 11.74 -46.37 38.91
CA ARG A 513 11.46 -47.79 39.23
C ARG A 513 10.54 -48.39 38.16
N GLY A 514 10.89 -49.67 37.89
CA GLY A 514 10.50 -50.57 36.85
C GLY A 514 9.01 -50.87 36.64
N THR A 515 8.81 -51.36 35.50
CA THR A 515 7.83 -52.31 34.94
C THR A 515 6.75 -52.84 35.84
N GLU A 516 5.47 -52.71 35.44
CA GLU A 516 4.59 -53.86 35.29
C GLU A 516 3.29 -53.47 34.50
N SER A 517 2.92 -54.42 33.66
CA SER A 517 1.75 -54.43 32.78
C SER A 517 0.44 -54.64 33.54
N GLY A 518 -0.65 -54.03 33.10
CA GLY A 518 -1.98 -54.35 33.57
C GLY A 518 -3.08 -53.59 32.82
N SER A 519 -3.68 -54.27 31.86
CA SER A 519 -4.93 -53.90 31.18
C SER A 519 -6.09 -53.91 32.18
N GLU A 520 -6.96 -52.89 32.15
CA GLU A 520 -8.41 -53.08 32.31
C GLU A 520 -9.21 -51.86 31.87
N SER A 521 -10.08 -52.12 30.91
CA SER A 521 -11.15 -51.26 30.40
C SER A 521 -12.27 -51.08 31.43
N ARG A 522 -12.70 -49.89 31.71
CA ARG A 522 -14.07 -49.60 32.18
C ARG A 522 -14.65 -48.33 31.59
N SER A 523 -15.59 -48.55 30.72
CA SER A 523 -16.57 -47.60 30.23
C SER A 523 -17.53 -47.13 31.32
N ARG A 524 -17.87 -45.87 31.38
CA ARG A 524 -19.13 -45.37 31.92
C ARG A 524 -19.57 -44.07 31.21
N PRO A 525 -20.88 -43.80 31.16
CA PRO A 525 -21.49 -43.07 30.04
C PRO A 525 -21.99 -41.67 30.39
N GLY A 526 -22.12 -40.85 29.31
CA GLY A 526 -23.16 -39.87 29.12
C GLY A 526 -23.20 -38.63 30.02
N SER A 527 -22.89 -37.48 29.47
CA SER A 527 -23.58 -36.25 29.81
C SER A 527 -23.68 -35.38 28.55
N GLU A 528 -24.86 -34.89 28.36
CA GLU A 528 -25.46 -34.24 27.18
C GLU A 528 -24.71 -32.96 26.75
N SER A 529 -24.53 -32.83 25.44
CA SER A 529 -24.14 -31.62 24.74
C SER A 529 -25.23 -30.54 24.91
N ARG A 530 -24.89 -29.42 25.48
CA ARG A 530 -25.57 -28.14 25.24
C ARG A 530 -24.70 -27.27 24.33
N SER A 531 -25.11 -27.17 23.10
CA SER A 531 -24.65 -26.20 22.13
C SER A 531 -25.15 -24.80 22.51
N GLY A 532 -24.23 -23.89 22.81
CA GLY A 532 -24.46 -22.46 22.89
C GLY A 532 -23.42 -21.76 22.01
N PRO A 533 -23.80 -20.70 21.24
CA PRO A 533 -22.89 -20.01 20.35
C PRO A 533 -22.05 -18.98 21.10
N GLY A 534 -20.76 -18.95 20.88
CA GLY A 534 -19.86 -17.93 21.40
C GLY A 534 -18.47 -18.45 21.66
N SER A 535 -17.67 -18.62 20.60
CA SER A 535 -16.21 -18.70 20.76
C SER A 535 -15.69 -17.33 21.17
N GLY A 536 -15.52 -17.13 22.47
CA GLY A 536 -14.74 -16.03 23.03
C GLY A 536 -13.25 -16.21 22.72
N PRO A 537 -12.40 -15.17 22.91
CA PRO A 537 -10.98 -15.20 22.63
C PRO A 537 -10.30 -16.35 23.36
N GLY A 538 -9.42 -17.08 22.62
CA GLY A 538 -8.77 -18.30 23.08
C GLY A 538 -8.20 -18.18 24.49
N ASP A 539 -8.34 -19.27 25.23
CA ASP A 539 -7.95 -19.47 26.63
C ASP A 539 -6.51 -18.98 26.86
N LEU A 540 -6.37 -17.72 27.34
CA LEU A 540 -5.10 -17.19 27.84
C LEU A 540 -4.88 -17.87 29.19
N GLY A 541 -4.07 -18.91 29.17
CA GLY A 541 -3.66 -19.63 30.37
C GLY A 541 -3.17 -18.70 31.44
N ARG A 542 -3.09 -18.83 32.62
CA ARG A 542 -2.68 -18.01 33.79
C ARG A 542 -2.77 -16.48 33.58
N THR A 543 -3.41 -15.78 34.50
CA THR A 543 -3.54 -14.31 34.53
C THR A 543 -2.18 -13.63 34.31
N GLY A 544 -2.05 -12.87 33.22
CA GLY A 544 -0.88 -12.08 32.84
C GLY A 544 0.15 -12.81 31.95
N ASP A 545 -0.09 -14.04 31.49
CA ASP A 545 0.73 -14.65 30.46
C ASP A 545 0.55 -13.95 29.13
N LEU A 546 1.60 -13.93 28.29
CA LEU A 546 1.52 -13.36 26.95
C LEU A 546 0.83 -14.37 26.03
N GLY A 547 -0.01 -13.84 25.15
CA GLY A 547 -0.74 -14.62 24.16
C GLY A 547 -0.04 -14.61 22.81
N ARG A 548 -0.74 -14.13 21.79
CA ARG A 548 -0.22 -13.98 20.42
C ARG A 548 0.53 -12.66 20.23
N ILE A 549 1.20 -12.52 19.08
CA ILE A 549 1.68 -11.24 18.58
C ILE A 549 0.46 -10.37 18.23
N ASP A 550 0.32 -9.21 18.85
CA ASP A 550 -0.77 -8.25 18.58
C ASP A 550 -0.50 -7.46 17.29
N HIS A 551 0.70 -6.89 17.20
CA HIS A 551 1.16 -6.19 16.01
C HIS A 551 2.69 -6.14 15.94
N VAL A 552 3.19 -5.83 14.74
CA VAL A 552 4.61 -5.55 14.51
C VAL A 552 4.73 -4.16 13.91
N ALA A 553 5.65 -3.38 14.45
CA ALA A 553 5.94 -2.05 13.92
C ALA A 553 7.29 -2.01 13.21
N LEU A 554 7.26 -1.56 11.97
CA LEU A 554 8.40 -1.46 11.08
C LEU A 554 8.77 0.01 10.84
N ALA A 555 10.06 0.29 10.91
CA ALA A 555 10.58 1.58 10.52
C ALA A 555 10.72 1.66 9.00
N GLN A 556 10.13 2.68 8.40
CA GLN A 556 10.12 2.89 6.96
C GLN A 556 10.99 4.08 6.57
N PRO A 557 11.87 3.96 5.56
CA PRO A 557 12.44 5.12 4.91
C PRO A 557 11.32 6.03 4.36
N ASN A 558 11.48 7.35 4.50
CA ASN A 558 10.41 8.29 4.09
C ASN A 558 10.03 8.16 2.61
N ASP A 559 11.00 7.88 1.77
CA ASP A 559 10.83 7.69 0.33
C ASP A 559 10.16 6.36 -0.05
N GLN A 560 10.19 5.36 0.82
CA GLN A 560 9.57 4.05 0.61
C GLN A 560 8.27 3.87 1.40
N PHE A 561 7.93 4.82 2.27
CA PHE A 561 6.80 4.70 3.20
C PHE A 561 5.47 4.39 2.49
N THR A 562 5.18 5.15 1.44
CA THR A 562 3.92 4.98 0.69
C THR A 562 3.92 3.70 -0.14
N GLY A 563 5.06 3.35 -0.75
CA GLY A 563 5.21 2.09 -1.50
C GLY A 563 5.09 0.86 -0.61
N SER A 564 5.63 0.91 0.61
CA SER A 564 5.46 -0.18 1.59
C SER A 564 4.01 -0.31 2.04
N LEU A 565 3.31 0.82 2.25
CA LEU A 565 1.88 0.82 2.58
C LEU A 565 1.07 0.12 1.48
N THR A 566 1.24 0.55 0.22
CA THR A 566 0.57 -0.05 -0.95
C THR A 566 0.89 -1.54 -1.07
N PHE A 567 2.14 -1.93 -0.80
CA PHE A 567 2.56 -3.32 -0.82
C PHE A 567 1.75 -4.17 0.17
N TYR A 568 1.73 -3.81 1.44
CA TYR A 568 1.02 -4.58 2.46
C TYR A 568 -0.49 -4.58 2.23
N GLN A 569 -1.06 -3.47 1.77
CA GLN A 569 -2.49 -3.38 1.44
C GLN A 569 -2.84 -4.28 0.24
N SER A 570 -2.10 -4.22 -0.85
CA SER A 570 -2.45 -4.94 -2.08
C SER A 570 -2.07 -6.43 -2.03
N VAL A 571 -0.89 -6.77 -1.51
CA VAL A 571 -0.38 -8.14 -1.45
C VAL A 571 -1.12 -8.97 -0.40
N LEU A 572 -1.34 -8.41 0.80
CA LEU A 572 -1.96 -9.10 1.93
C LEU A 572 -3.45 -8.77 2.09
N ASP A 573 -4.03 -7.91 1.25
CA ASP A 573 -5.40 -7.39 1.38
C ASP A 573 -5.68 -6.78 2.76
N LEU A 574 -4.68 -6.07 3.30
CA LEU A 574 -4.82 -5.38 4.58
C LEU A 574 -5.47 -4.01 4.35
N ARG A 575 -6.31 -3.61 5.30
CA ARG A 575 -6.98 -2.31 5.28
C ARG A 575 -6.36 -1.39 6.30
N GLU A 576 -6.36 -0.09 6.00
CA GLU A 576 -5.95 0.92 6.96
C GLU A 576 -6.86 0.87 8.19
N ARG A 577 -6.25 0.82 9.37
CA ARG A 577 -6.91 0.75 10.66
C ARG A 577 -6.73 2.02 11.46
N ASP A 578 -5.55 2.62 11.37
CA ASP A 578 -5.21 3.82 12.10
C ASP A 578 -4.20 4.67 11.31
N PHE A 579 -4.30 5.97 11.50
CA PHE A 579 -3.44 6.98 10.92
C PHE A 579 -3.12 8.06 11.94
N ALA A 580 -1.85 8.36 12.10
CA ALA A 580 -1.41 9.45 12.95
C ALA A 580 -0.21 10.18 12.34
N GLU A 581 -0.20 11.50 12.47
CA GLU A 581 1.00 12.33 12.31
C GLU A 581 1.21 13.09 13.61
N TYR A 582 2.40 12.97 14.19
CA TYR A 582 2.68 13.59 15.48
C TYR A 582 4.07 14.20 15.52
N ALA A 583 4.17 15.28 16.30
CA ALA A 583 5.45 15.91 16.61
C ALA A 583 6.19 15.05 17.63
N ALA A 584 7.18 14.31 17.18
CA ALA A 584 8.12 13.61 18.04
C ALA A 584 9.25 14.55 18.50
N PRO A 585 10.02 14.19 19.54
CA PRO A 585 11.14 15.04 20.00
C PRO A 585 12.19 15.37 18.94
N PHE A 586 12.16 14.70 17.78
CA PHE A 586 13.18 14.82 16.73
C PHE A 586 12.63 15.19 15.35
N GLY A 587 11.35 15.53 15.26
CA GLY A 587 10.69 15.89 14.02
C GLY A 587 9.29 15.33 13.93
N LEU A 588 8.68 15.49 12.76
CA LEU A 588 7.38 14.90 12.49
C LEU A 588 7.54 13.42 12.13
N VAL A 589 6.68 12.59 12.68
CA VAL A 589 6.59 11.15 12.39
C VAL A 589 5.21 10.86 11.84
N ARG A 590 5.18 10.15 10.73
CA ARG A 590 3.98 9.56 10.16
C ARG A 590 3.86 8.12 10.63
N SER A 591 2.67 7.73 11.06
CA SER A 591 2.32 6.37 11.42
C SER A 591 1.10 5.93 10.64
N ARG A 592 1.15 4.70 10.11
CA ARG A 592 0.02 4.02 9.46
C ARG A 592 -0.04 2.60 9.97
N THR A 593 -1.22 2.16 10.39
CA THR A 593 -1.45 0.77 10.76
C THR A 593 -2.42 0.13 9.80
N VAL A 594 -2.01 -1.00 9.23
CA VAL A 594 -2.84 -1.84 8.37
C VAL A 594 -3.13 -3.17 9.05
N GLY A 595 -4.29 -3.75 8.78
CA GLY A 595 -4.68 -5.03 9.37
C GLY A 595 -5.77 -5.74 8.60
N ASN A 596 -5.89 -7.05 8.82
CA ASN A 596 -6.95 -7.86 8.26
C ASN A 596 -8.29 -7.61 8.99
N GLU A 597 -9.40 -8.08 8.43
CA GLU A 597 -10.74 -7.84 8.95
C GLU A 597 -10.92 -8.35 10.40
N SER A 598 -10.37 -9.52 10.72
CA SER A 598 -10.42 -10.09 12.08
C SER A 598 -9.62 -9.30 13.11
N GLY A 599 -8.64 -8.50 12.67
CA GLY A 599 -7.69 -7.81 13.53
C GLY A 599 -6.64 -8.71 14.18
N GLU A 600 -6.46 -9.93 13.69
CA GLU A 600 -5.44 -10.87 14.16
C GLU A 600 -4.07 -10.61 13.52
N LEU A 601 -4.05 -9.94 12.37
CA LEU A 601 -2.84 -9.50 11.69
C LEU A 601 -2.84 -7.98 11.61
N ARG A 602 -1.85 -7.34 12.24
CA ARG A 602 -1.64 -5.88 12.19
C ARG A 602 -0.17 -5.58 11.97
N ILE A 603 0.10 -4.66 11.06
CA ILE A 603 1.44 -4.14 10.76
C ILE A 603 1.36 -2.61 10.88
N ALA A 604 2.13 -2.05 11.81
CA ALA A 604 2.29 -0.61 11.95
C ALA A 604 3.57 -0.18 11.21
N MET A 605 3.49 0.91 10.46
CA MET A 605 4.61 1.49 9.76
C MET A 605 4.86 2.90 10.28
N HIS A 606 6.12 3.20 10.62
CA HIS A 606 6.52 4.51 11.12
C HIS A 606 7.64 5.08 10.27
N GLY A 607 7.51 6.34 9.86
CA GLY A 607 8.54 7.04 9.09
C GLY A 607 8.73 8.47 9.58
N ALA A 608 9.98 8.90 9.74
CA ALA A 608 10.28 10.30 9.98
C ALA A 608 10.18 11.09 8.68
N LEU A 609 9.36 12.15 8.65
CA LEU A 609 9.07 12.94 7.45
C LEU A 609 10.28 13.71 6.90
N LEU A 610 11.28 14.02 7.75
CA LEU A 610 12.49 14.72 7.33
C LEU A 610 13.70 14.18 8.10
N ARG A 611 14.67 13.62 7.39
CA ARG A 611 16.03 13.43 7.87
C ARG A 611 16.84 14.65 7.47
N ARG A 612 17.00 15.61 8.35
CA ARG A 612 18.01 16.65 8.18
C ARG A 612 19.33 16.12 8.76
N GLY A 613 20.22 15.64 7.87
CA GLY A 613 21.64 15.52 8.06
C GLY A 613 22.19 15.32 9.49
N ARG A 614 23.48 15.55 9.67
CA ARG A 614 24.23 15.40 10.93
C ARG A 614 23.78 16.29 12.10
N TRP A 615 22.83 17.22 11.90
CA TRP A 615 22.33 18.14 12.93
C TRP A 615 21.24 17.55 13.82
N ALA A 616 20.49 16.57 13.35
CA ALA A 616 19.62 15.78 14.20
C ALA A 616 20.32 14.45 14.41
N PRO A 617 20.84 14.14 15.61
CA PRO A 617 21.36 12.80 15.89
C PRO A 617 20.23 11.84 15.57
N SER A 618 20.46 11.01 14.56
CA SER A 618 19.51 10.00 14.14
C SER A 618 19.25 9.08 15.32
N VAL A 619 18.10 9.25 15.98
CA VAL A 619 17.57 8.13 16.71
C VAL A 619 17.19 7.14 15.62
N PRO A 620 17.76 5.94 15.59
CA PRO A 620 17.29 4.92 14.67
C PRO A 620 15.80 4.76 14.91
N ASP A 621 15.02 4.83 13.83
CA ASP A 621 13.58 4.64 13.91
C ASP A 621 13.32 3.29 14.55
N PRO A 622 12.74 3.22 15.76
CA PRO A 622 12.64 1.99 16.51
C PRO A 622 11.59 1.07 15.89
N GLU A 623 11.90 -0.21 15.89
CA GLU A 623 11.00 -1.29 15.50
C GLU A 623 10.53 -2.05 16.73
N HIS A 624 9.32 -2.58 16.72
CA HIS A 624 8.88 -3.36 17.87
C HIS A 624 7.96 -4.53 17.53
N ILE A 625 7.94 -5.47 18.44
CA ILE A 625 6.98 -6.57 18.46
C ILE A 625 6.11 -6.35 19.69
N ALA A 626 4.80 -6.25 19.49
CA ALA A 626 3.82 -6.12 20.55
C ALA A 626 3.17 -7.48 20.84
N PHE A 627 3.17 -7.88 22.11
CA PHE A 627 2.59 -9.12 22.58
C PHE A 627 1.30 -8.86 23.35
N ALA A 628 0.22 -9.53 22.97
CA ALA A 628 -1.06 -9.41 23.65
C ALA A 628 -1.04 -10.10 25.02
N THR A 629 -1.73 -9.52 26.01
CA THR A 629 -2.00 -10.14 27.32
C THR A 629 -3.41 -9.85 27.78
N GLY A 630 -3.97 -10.72 28.61
CA GLY A 630 -5.25 -10.51 29.27
C GLY A 630 -5.16 -9.60 30.51
N ASP A 631 -3.96 -9.39 31.08
CA ASP A 631 -3.71 -8.53 32.24
C ASP A 631 -2.29 -7.94 32.18
N VAL A 632 -2.21 -6.71 31.64
CA VAL A 632 -0.95 -5.98 31.47
C VAL A 632 -0.28 -5.62 32.83
N PHE A 633 -1.09 -5.41 33.87
CA PHE A 633 -0.57 -5.11 35.21
C PHE A 633 0.13 -6.32 35.83
N ALA A 634 -0.49 -7.49 35.74
CA ALA A 634 0.14 -8.74 36.17
C ALA A 634 1.37 -9.10 35.33
N ALA A 635 1.32 -8.86 34.01
CA ALA A 635 2.46 -9.07 33.11
C ALA A 635 3.64 -8.13 33.48
N ALA A 636 3.37 -6.85 33.75
CA ALA A 636 4.40 -5.89 34.15
C ALA A 636 5.07 -6.26 35.48
N ARG A 637 4.28 -6.67 36.49
CA ARG A 637 4.82 -7.12 37.78
C ARG A 637 5.74 -8.34 37.61
N ARG A 638 5.30 -9.35 36.87
CA ARG A 638 6.09 -10.57 36.61
C ARG A 638 7.36 -10.28 35.80
N ALA A 639 7.27 -9.43 34.80
CA ALA A 639 8.44 -9.05 34.03
C ALA A 639 9.49 -8.34 34.91
N ARG A 640 9.08 -7.46 35.82
CA ARG A 640 9.97 -6.83 36.83
C ARG A 640 10.56 -7.82 37.82
N GLU A 641 9.76 -8.77 38.34
CA GLU A 641 10.22 -9.84 39.23
C GLU A 641 11.30 -10.71 38.57
N ARG A 642 11.22 -10.88 37.23
CA ARG A 642 12.22 -11.56 36.40
C ARG A 642 13.39 -10.70 35.98
N GLY A 643 13.44 -9.44 36.43
CA GLY A 643 14.55 -8.52 36.19
C GLY A 643 14.42 -7.64 34.95
N LEU A 644 13.23 -7.55 34.30
CA LEU A 644 13.02 -6.61 33.19
C LEU A 644 12.97 -5.18 33.71
N GLU A 645 13.79 -4.30 33.15
CA GLU A 645 13.62 -2.87 33.30
C GLU A 645 12.56 -2.37 32.30
N ILE A 646 11.36 -2.07 32.80
CA ILE A 646 10.31 -1.43 32.01
C ILE A 646 10.71 0.02 31.73
N LEU A 647 10.50 0.49 30.50
CA LEU A 647 10.83 1.84 30.06
C LEU A 647 10.22 2.89 31.02
N PRO A 648 11.03 3.74 31.68
CA PRO A 648 10.52 4.70 32.63
C PRO A 648 9.74 5.83 31.93
N VAL A 649 8.50 6.03 32.34
CA VAL A 649 7.62 7.11 31.85
C VAL A 649 7.65 8.26 32.85
N THR A 650 7.66 9.51 32.36
CA THR A 650 7.72 10.71 33.20
C THR A 650 6.44 10.92 34.00
N GLY A 651 6.56 11.53 35.21
CA GLY A 651 5.39 11.85 36.02
C GLY A 651 4.38 12.78 35.32
N ASN A 652 4.87 13.70 34.51
CA ASN A 652 4.03 14.64 33.75
C ASN A 652 3.05 13.95 32.82
N TYR A 653 3.41 12.78 32.29
CA TYR A 653 2.50 11.98 31.46
C TYR A 653 1.24 11.59 32.24
N TYR A 654 1.40 11.13 33.47
CA TYR A 654 0.27 10.69 34.30
C TYR A 654 -0.55 11.85 34.84
N ASP A 655 0.07 13.01 35.03
CA ASP A 655 -0.64 14.24 35.39
C ASP A 655 -1.50 14.74 34.23
N ASP A 656 -0.99 14.66 32.98
CA ASP A 656 -1.76 14.94 31.78
C ASP A 656 -2.84 13.90 31.51
N LEU A 657 -2.55 12.61 31.77
CA LEU A 657 -3.51 11.52 31.64
C LEU A 657 -4.71 11.71 32.58
N ASP A 658 -4.46 12.12 33.83
CA ASP A 658 -5.50 12.45 34.79
C ASP A 658 -6.38 13.61 34.30
N ALA A 659 -5.76 14.64 33.76
CA ALA A 659 -6.47 15.79 33.21
C ALA A 659 -7.32 15.43 31.97
N ARG A 660 -6.84 14.54 31.11
CA ARG A 660 -7.55 14.15 29.89
C ARG A 660 -8.69 13.15 30.13
N TYR A 661 -8.46 12.16 30.97
CA TYR A 661 -9.33 11.00 31.07
C TYR A 661 -9.95 10.79 32.45
N ALA A 662 -9.42 11.44 33.49
CA ALA A 662 -9.87 11.30 34.89
C ALA A 662 -10.05 9.81 35.32
N PRO A 663 -9.06 8.93 35.12
CA PRO A 663 -9.17 7.53 35.48
C PRO A 663 -9.36 7.37 36.99
N ALA A 664 -9.86 6.21 37.45
CA ALA A 664 -9.96 5.96 38.89
C ALA A 664 -8.60 6.14 39.57
N PRO A 665 -8.51 6.82 40.74
CA PRO A 665 -7.23 7.17 41.39
C PRO A 665 -6.30 5.96 41.60
N ARG A 666 -6.86 4.79 41.92
CA ARG A 666 -6.10 3.57 42.07
C ARG A 666 -5.48 3.10 40.75
N LEU A 667 -6.28 3.13 39.66
CA LEU A 667 -5.80 2.76 38.33
C LEU A 667 -4.66 3.66 37.88
N LEU A 668 -4.79 4.98 38.07
CA LEU A 668 -3.74 5.94 37.77
C LEU A 668 -2.46 5.68 38.58
N SER A 669 -2.61 5.36 39.87
CA SER A 669 -1.48 5.02 40.73
C SER A 669 -0.77 3.74 40.27
N ASP A 670 -1.52 2.69 39.92
CA ASP A 670 -0.97 1.41 39.43
C ASP A 670 -0.26 1.60 38.07
N MET A 671 -0.82 2.39 37.15
CA MET A 671 -0.17 2.74 35.88
C MET A 671 1.14 3.50 36.10
N ARG A 672 1.15 4.48 36.99
CA ARG A 672 2.35 5.27 37.32
C ARG A 672 3.44 4.39 37.95
N GLU A 673 3.08 3.53 38.87
CA GLU A 673 4.02 2.61 39.53
C GLU A 673 4.67 1.65 38.53
N LEU A 674 3.89 1.12 37.59
CA LEU A 674 4.35 0.08 36.66
C LEU A 674 4.83 0.63 35.32
N ASN A 675 4.83 1.96 35.11
CA ASN A 675 5.15 2.62 33.83
C ASN A 675 4.25 2.17 32.68
N ILE A 676 2.96 1.95 32.95
CA ILE A 676 1.97 1.59 31.97
C ILE A 676 1.42 2.84 31.28
N LEU A 677 1.47 2.84 29.96
CA LEU A 677 0.86 3.83 29.09
C LEU A 677 -0.60 3.46 28.81
N TYR A 678 -1.44 4.46 28.55
CA TYR A 678 -2.89 4.31 28.38
C TYR A 678 -3.42 5.14 27.23
N ASP A 679 -4.39 4.58 26.55
CA ASP A 679 -5.21 5.29 25.58
C ASP A 679 -6.64 4.73 25.58
N ARG A 680 -7.59 5.49 25.02
CA ARG A 680 -8.96 5.04 24.80
C ARG A 680 -9.60 5.70 23.60
N ASP A 681 -10.44 4.96 22.92
CA ASP A 681 -11.34 5.45 21.89
C ASP A 681 -12.81 5.28 22.32
N GLU A 682 -13.74 5.53 21.43
CA GLU A 682 -15.18 5.34 21.66
C GLU A 682 -15.59 3.88 21.85
N HIS A 683 -14.70 2.93 21.53
CA HIS A 683 -14.99 1.49 21.53
C HIS A 683 -14.31 0.74 22.68
N GLY A 684 -13.24 1.28 23.25
CA GLY A 684 -12.50 0.59 24.28
C GLY A 684 -11.28 1.30 24.82
N GLU A 685 -10.46 0.54 25.56
CA GLU A 685 -9.26 1.02 26.24
C GLU A 685 -8.04 0.22 25.81
N PHE A 686 -6.88 0.86 25.88
CA PHE A 686 -5.59 0.29 25.51
C PHE A 686 -4.56 0.57 26.59
N PHE A 687 -3.99 -0.47 27.15
CA PHE A 687 -2.94 -0.40 28.14
C PHE A 687 -1.68 -1.06 27.60
N HIS A 688 -0.52 -0.45 27.80
CA HIS A 688 0.71 -1.03 27.31
C HIS A 688 1.95 -0.58 28.09
N PHE A 689 3.00 -1.38 28.08
CA PHE A 689 4.32 -1.00 28.53
C PHE A 689 5.40 -1.46 27.55
N CYS A 690 6.54 -0.81 27.57
CA CYS A 690 7.64 -1.09 26.65
C CYS A 690 8.93 -1.43 27.39
N THR A 691 9.82 -2.16 26.74
CA THR A 691 11.22 -2.30 27.14
C THR A 691 12.04 -1.09 26.71
N GLY A 692 13.25 -0.95 27.19
CA GLY A 692 14.28 -0.14 26.54
C GLY A 692 14.57 -0.63 25.14
N ILE A 693 15.31 0.16 24.34
CA ILE A 693 15.77 -0.29 23.03
C ILE A 693 16.90 -1.30 23.22
N LEU A 694 16.73 -2.46 22.62
CA LEU A 694 17.66 -3.58 22.61
C LEU A 694 18.52 -3.50 21.34
N GLY A 695 19.82 -3.53 21.49
CA GLY A 695 20.74 -3.37 20.37
C GLY A 695 20.50 -2.06 19.59
N SER A 696 20.46 -2.12 18.26
CA SER A 696 20.39 -0.95 17.40
C SER A 696 19.02 -0.26 17.41
N ARG A 697 17.89 -1.01 17.29
CA ARG A 697 16.56 -0.40 17.09
C ARG A 697 15.35 -1.16 17.63
N VAL A 698 15.47 -2.38 18.11
CA VAL A 698 14.33 -3.21 18.52
C VAL A 698 13.93 -2.93 19.96
N PHE A 699 12.64 -2.92 20.25
CA PHE A 699 12.10 -3.04 21.60
C PHE A 699 10.88 -3.97 21.61
N PHE A 700 10.51 -4.46 22.79
CA PHE A 700 9.29 -5.23 22.98
C PHE A 700 8.22 -4.38 23.66
N GLU A 701 7.00 -4.62 23.28
CA GLU A 701 5.81 -4.02 23.84
C GLU A 701 4.87 -5.09 24.34
N VAL A 702 4.21 -4.88 25.47
CA VAL A 702 3.14 -5.77 25.99
C VAL A 702 1.87 -4.96 26.06
N VAL A 703 0.80 -5.47 25.43
CA VAL A 703 -0.44 -4.72 25.22
C VAL A 703 -1.66 -5.47 25.74
N GLN A 704 -2.59 -4.73 26.32
CA GLN A 704 -3.93 -5.21 26.65
C GLN A 704 -4.96 -4.32 25.99
N ARG A 705 -5.81 -4.93 25.16
CA ARG A 705 -7.00 -4.30 24.59
C ARG A 705 -8.22 -4.68 25.40
N VAL A 706 -8.99 -3.68 25.83
CA VAL A 706 -10.23 -3.87 26.56
C VAL A 706 -11.37 -3.32 25.71
N GLY A 707 -12.46 -4.09 25.58
CA GLY A 707 -13.54 -3.72 24.67
C GLY A 707 -13.15 -3.84 23.20
N GLY A 708 -13.60 -2.90 22.39
CA GLY A 708 -13.38 -2.88 20.95
C GLY A 708 -12.32 -1.89 20.48
N TYR A 709 -11.34 -1.51 21.32
CA TYR A 709 -10.29 -0.55 20.96
C TYR A 709 -9.57 -0.94 19.65
N ARG A 710 -9.48 -0.01 18.69
CA ARG A 710 -9.01 -0.28 17.33
C ARG A 710 -7.62 0.28 17.02
N GLY A 711 -7.20 1.34 17.74
CA GLY A 711 -5.90 1.99 17.54
C GLY A 711 -4.71 1.11 17.91
N ASP A 712 -3.50 1.63 17.72
CA ASP A 712 -2.22 1.01 18.10
C ASP A 712 -1.49 1.79 19.21
N GLY A 713 -2.20 2.72 19.88
CA GLY A 713 -1.59 3.55 20.92
C GLY A 713 -0.64 4.63 20.40
N ALA A 714 -0.74 5.01 19.12
CA ALA A 714 0.12 6.00 18.47
C ALA A 714 0.17 7.35 19.22
N VAL A 715 -0.90 7.72 19.94
CA VAL A 715 -0.96 8.92 20.79
C VAL A 715 0.15 8.94 21.87
N ASN A 716 0.61 7.78 22.32
CA ASN A 716 1.67 7.62 23.31
C ASN A 716 3.09 7.60 22.70
N ALA A 717 3.20 7.51 21.37
CA ALA A 717 4.49 7.42 20.69
C ALA A 717 5.46 8.58 21.02
N PRO A 718 5.05 9.86 21.08
CA PRO A 718 5.94 10.96 21.47
C PRO A 718 6.55 10.78 22.86
N VAL A 719 5.74 10.31 23.82
CA VAL A 719 6.18 10.05 25.21
C VAL A 719 7.16 8.90 25.26
N ARG A 720 6.84 7.79 24.58
CA ARG A 720 7.68 6.60 24.44
C ARG A 720 9.03 6.95 23.79
N MET A 721 9.03 7.70 22.70
CA MET A 721 10.26 8.11 22.00
C MET A 721 11.15 9.00 22.87
N ALA A 722 10.55 9.94 23.61
CA ALA A 722 11.28 10.77 24.58
C ALA A 722 11.90 9.92 25.71
N ALA A 723 11.14 8.95 26.23
CA ALA A 723 11.60 8.03 27.29
C ALA A 723 12.77 7.15 26.79
N HIS A 724 12.69 6.57 25.59
CA HIS A 724 13.78 5.80 24.98
C HIS A 724 15.06 6.63 24.84
N ARG A 725 14.96 7.90 24.39
CA ARG A 725 16.12 8.77 24.31
C ARG A 725 16.72 9.07 25.67
N GLN A 726 15.89 9.35 26.68
CA GLN A 726 16.38 9.61 28.02
C GLN A 726 17.08 8.38 28.62
N ALA A 727 16.54 7.18 28.40
CA ALA A 727 17.15 5.94 28.86
C ALA A 727 18.53 5.72 28.19
N ARG A 728 18.65 5.92 26.88
CA ARG A 728 19.95 5.85 26.17
C ARG A 728 20.95 6.89 26.67
N ALA A 729 20.51 8.12 26.93
CA ALA A 729 21.39 9.17 27.44
C ALA A 729 21.92 8.87 28.85
N ARG A 730 21.13 8.19 29.69
CA ARG A 730 21.55 7.73 31.04
C ARG A 730 22.57 6.61 30.96
N GLY A 731 22.39 5.64 30.07
CA GLY A 731 23.34 4.55 29.83
C GLY A 731 24.70 4.99 29.27
N ARG A 732 24.74 6.14 28.60
CA ARG A 732 25.97 6.76 28.06
C ARG A 732 26.70 7.69 29.04
N ALA A 733 26.11 8.06 30.17
CA ALA A 733 26.77 8.91 31.16
C ALA A 733 27.90 8.11 31.84
N PRO A 734 29.18 8.57 31.80
CA PRO A 734 30.26 7.89 32.50
C PRO A 734 29.90 7.81 33.99
N ALA A 735 30.16 6.65 34.59
CA ALA A 735 29.81 6.31 35.99
C ALA A 735 30.43 7.26 37.07
N ASN A 736 31.11 8.32 36.67
CA ASN A 736 31.82 9.28 37.55
C ASN A 736 31.44 10.72 37.28
N ARG A 737 30.17 11.13 37.58
CA ARG A 737 29.89 12.52 37.96
C ARG A 737 29.39 12.52 39.42
N PRO A 738 30.17 13.09 40.35
CA PRO A 738 29.67 13.27 41.71
C PRO A 738 28.42 14.17 41.63
N ARG A 739 27.34 13.76 42.30
CA ARG A 739 26.13 14.57 42.49
C ARG A 739 26.59 15.94 43.06
N ARG A 740 26.47 17.00 42.29
CA ARG A 740 26.59 18.35 42.84
C ARG A 740 25.48 18.45 43.90
N GLY A 741 25.91 18.54 45.14
CA GLY A 741 25.02 18.74 46.27
C GLY A 741 24.18 19.98 46.05
N ALA A 742 22.91 19.88 46.37
CA ALA A 742 22.03 21.02 46.55
C ALA A 742 22.55 21.82 47.72
N GLY A 743 23.01 23.04 47.45
CA GLY A 743 23.23 24.08 48.42
C GLY A 743 22.23 25.18 48.13
#